data_dc415ae2f6f0a8548c7ec847b9b3554c
#
_entry.id   dc415ae2f6f0a8548c7ec847b9b3554c
#
_cell.length_a   1.000
_cell.length_b   1.000
_cell.length_c   1.000
_cell.angle_alpha   90.00
_cell.angle_beta   90.00
_cell.angle_gamma   90.00
#
_symmetry.space_group_name_H-M   'P 1'
#
loop_
_entity.id
_entity.type
_entity.pdbx_description
1 polymer ?
#
loop_
_entity_poly.entity_id
_entity_poly.type
_entity_poly.pdbx_seq_one_letter_code
_entity_poly.pdbx_strand_id
1 'polypeptide(L)'
;MAVPYNHKAIEKKWKEKWAENPVNPKVDENGNPKKKYYCLDMFPYPSGNGLHVGHWRGYVISDVWSRYKLLQGYYIIHPMGWDAFGLPAENYAIKMGTHPAKSTAANIANIKRQINEISALYDWDMEVNTTDPDFYKWTQWIFVKMFKEGLAYEKEFPINWCPSCKTGLANEEVVGGKCERCGAEVTKKNLRQWMLRITKYADRLLNDLDKLDWPEKVKKMQTDWIGKSYGAEVDFPVEGREDKITVYTTRPDTLHGATFMVLAPEHKLAAELATPEHKEEVEKYIFDSSMKSNVDRLQDKEKTGVFTGTYAINPLNGAKVPIWLSDYVLADYGTGAIMCVPAHDDRDFEFATKFNIPIIQVIAKDGKEIENMTEAYTEASGTMINSGEWNGMESSVLKKEAPHIIEERGIGRATVNYKLRDWVFSRQRYWGEPIPIVHCPDCGAVPVPEDQLPLRLPDVESYEPTGTGESPLAGIDEWVNTTCPVCGKPAKRETNTMPQWAGSSWYFLRYVDNHNNEELVSREKADAMLPVDMYIGGVEHAVLHLLYSRFYTKFLCDIGVIDFDEPFVKLFNQGMITGKNGIKMSKSKGNVVSPDDLVRDYGCDSLRMYELFVGPPELDAEWDDRGIDGVYRFLKKLWNLLMDSKDKDIKPTKEMIKVRHKLVYDITTRLESFSLNTVISAFMEHTNTLVAIAKKEGGVDRDTLDTLAVLLAPFAPHMAEEIWEELGNKESVFRAGWPKYDTEAMKDDEIEIPVQINGKTRAVIKISTEATKEEAIAAGKEAIAEKLTGNIVKEIYVPKKIINIVQK
;
A
#
# COMPACT_ATOMS: atom_id res chain seq x y z
N MET A 1 -15.66 28.61 -40.46
CA MET A 1 -14.56 27.62 -40.15
C MET A 1 -14.54 27.44 -38.63
N ALA A 2 -14.62 26.22 -38.13
CA ALA A 2 -14.55 25.98 -36.70
C ALA A 2 -13.25 26.51 -36.11
N VAL A 3 -13.31 27.08 -34.92
CA VAL A 3 -12.12 27.56 -34.18
C VAL A 3 -11.25 26.35 -33.87
N PRO A 4 -9.96 26.34 -34.29
CA PRO A 4 -9.10 25.18 -34.05
C PRO A 4 -8.81 25.01 -32.55
N TYR A 5 -8.73 23.77 -32.07
CA TYR A 5 -8.35 23.46 -30.69
C TYR A 5 -6.97 24.03 -30.35
N ASN A 6 -6.93 24.92 -29.38
CA ASN A 6 -5.69 25.55 -28.90
C ASN A 6 -5.54 25.33 -27.38
N HIS A 7 -4.96 24.20 -27.00
CA HIS A 7 -4.80 23.83 -25.61
C HIS A 7 -4.10 24.92 -24.77
N LYS A 8 -3.07 25.57 -25.29
CA LYS A 8 -2.30 26.59 -24.55
C LYS A 8 -3.17 27.79 -24.14
N ALA A 9 -3.97 28.28 -25.05
CA ALA A 9 -4.86 29.43 -24.77
C ALA A 9 -5.98 29.03 -23.79
N ILE A 10 -6.57 27.84 -23.99
CA ILE A 10 -7.67 27.32 -23.16
C ILE A 10 -7.18 27.06 -21.73
N GLU A 11 -6.08 26.35 -21.57
CA GLU A 11 -5.52 26.02 -20.25
C GLU A 11 -5.11 27.28 -19.48
N LYS A 12 -4.50 28.25 -20.14
CA LYS A 12 -4.16 29.52 -19.49
C LYS A 12 -5.42 30.25 -19.01
N LYS A 13 -6.43 30.38 -19.87
CA LYS A 13 -7.70 31.06 -19.56
C LYS A 13 -8.37 30.42 -18.32
N TRP A 14 -8.44 29.10 -18.27
CA TRP A 14 -9.16 28.44 -17.20
C TRP A 14 -8.38 28.38 -15.89
N LYS A 15 -7.07 28.25 -15.91
CA LYS A 15 -6.22 28.39 -14.72
C LYS A 15 -6.41 29.77 -14.07
N GLU A 16 -6.47 30.85 -14.87
CA GLU A 16 -6.73 32.22 -14.39
C GLU A 16 -8.14 32.31 -13.79
N LYS A 17 -9.17 31.83 -14.49
CA LYS A 17 -10.56 31.86 -14.00
C LYS A 17 -10.78 31.09 -12.71
N TRP A 18 -10.16 29.91 -12.58
CA TRP A 18 -10.28 29.10 -11.35
C TRP A 18 -9.53 29.71 -10.16
N ALA A 19 -8.46 30.44 -10.41
CA ALA A 19 -7.77 31.18 -9.34
C ALA A 19 -8.62 32.32 -8.79
N GLU A 20 -9.41 32.99 -9.65
CA GLU A 20 -10.33 34.05 -9.24
C GLU A 20 -11.64 33.51 -8.64
N ASN A 21 -12.14 32.40 -9.15
CA ASN A 21 -13.41 31.79 -8.73
C ASN A 21 -13.29 30.27 -8.60
N PRO A 22 -12.90 29.75 -7.41
CA PRO A 22 -12.73 28.33 -7.17
C PRO A 22 -14.02 27.52 -7.38
N VAL A 23 -13.88 26.33 -8.02
CA VAL A 23 -15.03 25.49 -8.40
C VAL A 23 -15.58 24.63 -7.27
N ASN A 24 -14.93 24.56 -6.10
CA ASN A 24 -15.23 23.68 -4.96
C ASN A 24 -15.83 24.43 -3.76
N PRO A 25 -17.10 24.88 -3.80
CA PRO A 25 -17.70 25.60 -2.70
C PRO A 25 -18.10 24.70 -1.54
N LYS A 26 -17.93 25.19 -0.32
CA LYS A 26 -18.30 24.51 0.95
C LYS A 26 -19.81 24.42 1.18
N VAL A 27 -20.58 25.28 0.51
CA VAL A 27 -22.05 25.36 0.64
C VAL A 27 -22.72 25.15 -0.71
N ASP A 28 -23.98 24.70 -0.66
CA ASP A 28 -24.84 24.62 -1.83
C ASP A 28 -25.42 26.00 -2.24
N GLU A 29 -26.25 26.06 -3.26
CA GLU A 29 -26.90 27.28 -3.76
C GLU A 29 -27.84 27.93 -2.73
N ASN A 30 -28.31 27.18 -1.74
CA ASN A 30 -29.16 27.63 -0.65
C ASN A 30 -28.39 28.03 0.61
N GLY A 31 -27.05 27.95 0.57
CA GLY A 31 -26.20 28.26 1.70
C GLY A 31 -26.04 27.11 2.72
N ASN A 32 -26.53 25.91 2.45
CA ASN A 32 -26.38 24.76 3.34
C ASN A 32 -25.02 24.11 3.17
N PRO A 33 -24.37 23.62 4.24
CA PRO A 33 -23.12 22.91 4.17
C PRO A 33 -23.26 21.65 3.31
N LYS A 34 -22.35 21.47 2.36
CA LYS A 34 -22.26 20.23 1.58
C LYS A 34 -21.64 19.11 2.39
N LYS A 35 -22.04 17.87 2.11
CA LYS A 35 -21.35 16.70 2.64
C LYS A 35 -19.89 16.68 2.14
N LYS A 36 -18.94 16.46 3.05
CA LYS A 36 -17.52 16.36 2.67
C LYS A 36 -17.18 15.07 1.98
N TYR A 37 -16.17 15.10 1.13
CA TYR A 37 -15.46 13.94 0.64
C TYR A 37 -13.96 14.22 0.69
N TYR A 38 -13.23 13.46 1.51
CA TYR A 38 -11.79 13.62 1.69
C TYR A 38 -11.06 12.61 0.79
N CYS A 39 -10.48 13.08 -0.31
CA CYS A 39 -9.60 12.32 -1.18
C CYS A 39 -8.15 12.73 -0.90
N LEU A 40 -7.29 11.77 -0.65
CA LEU A 40 -5.91 12.01 -0.26
C LEU A 40 -4.94 11.25 -1.13
N ASP A 41 -3.90 11.94 -1.59
CA ASP A 41 -2.70 11.36 -2.19
C ASP A 41 -1.60 11.17 -1.15
N MET A 42 -0.75 10.16 -1.34
CA MET A 42 0.51 10.12 -0.62
C MET A 42 1.38 11.31 -1.06
N PHE A 43 1.74 12.17 -0.11
CA PHE A 43 2.52 13.37 -0.42
C PHE A 43 3.95 13.04 -0.84
N PRO A 44 4.55 13.82 -1.76
CA PRO A 44 5.83 13.50 -2.35
C PRO A 44 7.02 13.79 -1.41
N TYR A 45 8.10 13.04 -1.61
CA TYR A 45 9.42 13.37 -1.07
C TYR A 45 10.08 14.43 -1.97
N PRO A 46 10.45 15.61 -1.47
CA PRO A 46 11.15 16.63 -2.24
C PRO A 46 12.65 16.32 -2.39
N SER A 47 12.99 15.13 -2.85
CA SER A 47 14.32 14.54 -2.95
C SER A 47 14.80 14.41 -4.39
N GLY A 48 14.82 15.51 -5.14
CA GLY A 48 15.33 15.52 -6.51
C GLY A 48 14.70 16.60 -7.38
N ASN A 49 15.16 16.72 -8.65
CA ASN A 49 14.85 17.84 -9.55
C ASN A 49 13.44 17.77 -10.19
N GLY A 50 12.41 17.38 -9.46
CA GLY A 50 11.04 17.37 -9.95
C GLY A 50 10.43 16.01 -10.18
N LEU A 51 9.19 16.00 -10.64
CA LEU A 51 8.37 14.82 -10.91
C LEU A 51 8.64 14.27 -12.33
N HIS A 52 8.31 13.01 -12.53
CA HIS A 52 8.17 12.35 -13.83
C HIS A 52 6.74 11.84 -14.02
N VAL A 53 6.39 11.43 -15.23
CA VAL A 53 5.04 10.95 -15.57
C VAL A 53 4.52 9.89 -14.60
N GLY A 54 5.33 8.98 -14.10
CA GLY A 54 4.91 7.97 -13.14
C GLY A 54 4.38 8.53 -11.81
N HIS A 55 4.76 9.74 -11.40
CA HIS A 55 4.15 10.41 -10.24
C HIS A 55 2.78 11.00 -10.59
N TRP A 56 2.63 11.51 -11.83
CA TRP A 56 1.39 12.13 -12.28
C TRP A 56 0.21 11.16 -12.26
N ARG A 57 0.45 9.87 -12.51
CA ARG A 57 -0.62 8.86 -12.56
C ARG A 57 -1.50 8.86 -11.31
N GLY A 58 -0.90 8.81 -10.13
CA GLY A 58 -1.63 8.84 -8.86
C GLY A 58 -2.43 10.12 -8.69
N TYR A 59 -1.77 11.28 -8.90
CA TYR A 59 -2.37 12.60 -8.75
C TYR A 59 -3.51 12.87 -9.76
N VAL A 60 -3.41 12.32 -10.97
CA VAL A 60 -4.50 12.40 -11.96
C VAL A 60 -5.68 11.52 -11.55
N ILE A 61 -5.43 10.30 -11.05
CA ILE A 61 -6.49 9.39 -10.59
C ILE A 61 -7.26 10.02 -9.42
N SER A 62 -6.58 10.58 -8.43
CA SER A 62 -7.20 11.23 -7.29
C SER A 62 -8.02 12.46 -7.67
N ASP A 63 -7.49 13.27 -8.60
CA ASP A 63 -8.21 14.46 -9.07
C ASP A 63 -9.45 14.10 -9.90
N VAL A 64 -9.36 13.10 -10.78
CA VAL A 64 -10.53 12.61 -11.54
C VAL A 64 -11.62 12.12 -10.58
N TRP A 65 -11.26 11.36 -9.57
CA TRP A 65 -12.19 10.89 -8.56
C TRP A 65 -12.78 12.04 -7.75
N SER A 66 -11.96 13.01 -7.36
CA SER A 66 -12.39 14.22 -6.63
C SER A 66 -13.37 15.04 -7.44
N ARG A 67 -13.11 15.29 -8.73
CA ARG A 67 -14.00 16.02 -9.63
C ARG A 67 -15.30 15.28 -9.89
N TYR A 68 -15.26 13.96 -9.99
CA TYR A 68 -16.47 13.13 -10.05
C TYR A 68 -17.35 13.31 -8.79
N LYS A 69 -16.73 13.26 -7.59
CA LYS A 69 -17.43 13.50 -6.33
C LYS A 69 -17.96 14.93 -6.22
N LEU A 70 -17.20 15.91 -6.72
CA LEU A 70 -17.65 17.31 -6.79
C LEU A 70 -18.92 17.43 -7.63
N LEU A 71 -18.98 16.79 -8.81
CA LEU A 71 -20.17 16.73 -9.66
C LEU A 71 -21.34 15.96 -9.04
N GLN A 72 -21.08 15.08 -8.05
CA GLN A 72 -22.12 14.45 -7.23
C GLN A 72 -22.60 15.33 -6.07
N GLY A 73 -22.10 16.57 -5.95
CA GLY A 73 -22.54 17.55 -4.97
C GLY A 73 -21.76 17.57 -3.65
N TYR A 74 -20.64 16.84 -3.55
CA TYR A 74 -19.79 16.90 -2.36
C TYR A 74 -18.93 18.17 -2.33
N TYR A 75 -18.55 18.59 -1.11
CA TYR A 75 -17.39 19.44 -0.88
C TYR A 75 -16.14 18.57 -0.80
N ILE A 76 -15.14 18.87 -1.60
CA ILE A 76 -13.92 18.07 -1.72
C ILE A 76 -12.83 18.61 -0.81
N ILE A 77 -12.27 17.73 0.01
CA ILE A 77 -11.02 17.97 0.75
C ILE A 77 -9.93 17.23 -0.02
N HIS A 78 -9.06 17.98 -0.68
CA HIS A 78 -7.96 17.43 -1.51
C HIS A 78 -6.69 18.24 -1.26
N PRO A 79 -6.03 18.00 -0.11
CA PRO A 79 -4.83 18.74 0.26
C PRO A 79 -3.57 18.16 -0.40
N MET A 80 -2.49 18.95 -0.37
CA MET A 80 -1.15 18.54 -0.79
C MET A 80 -0.11 19.11 0.17
N GLY A 81 1.00 18.40 0.34
CA GLY A 81 2.08 18.79 1.23
C GLY A 81 3.39 18.07 0.92
N TRP A 82 4.32 18.09 1.87
CA TRP A 82 5.71 17.69 1.66
C TRP A 82 6.20 16.79 2.79
N ASP A 83 6.56 15.55 2.42
CA ASP A 83 7.32 14.65 3.30
C ASP A 83 8.82 14.97 3.15
N ALA A 84 9.26 16.02 3.85
CA ALA A 84 10.50 16.72 3.56
C ALA A 84 11.67 16.35 4.49
N PHE A 85 11.42 15.63 5.60
CA PHE A 85 12.45 15.06 6.45
C PHE A 85 12.95 13.70 5.96
N GLY A 86 14.03 13.21 6.56
CA GLY A 86 14.53 11.85 6.43
C GLY A 86 15.58 11.64 5.35
N LEU A 87 15.95 10.39 5.19
CA LEU A 87 17.07 9.95 4.34
C LEU A 87 16.99 10.40 2.87
N PRO A 88 15.82 10.40 2.20
CA PRO A 88 15.79 10.81 0.79
C PRO A 88 16.25 12.25 0.56
N ALA A 89 15.78 13.18 1.38
CA ALA A 89 16.14 14.59 1.28
C ALA A 89 17.60 14.84 1.69
N GLU A 90 18.04 14.23 2.80
CA GLU A 90 19.39 14.37 3.33
C GLU A 90 20.45 13.78 2.39
N ASN A 91 20.24 12.57 1.88
CA ASN A 91 21.15 11.93 0.93
C ASN A 91 21.26 12.74 -0.39
N TYR A 92 20.14 13.33 -0.84
CA TYR A 92 20.17 14.22 -2.00
C TYR A 92 20.99 15.48 -1.73
N ALA A 93 20.81 16.11 -0.55
CA ALA A 93 21.56 17.28 -0.15
C ALA A 93 23.07 17.01 -0.04
N ILE A 94 23.47 15.89 0.56
CA ILE A 94 24.87 15.45 0.63
C ILE A 94 25.45 15.30 -0.78
N LYS A 95 24.73 14.61 -1.68
CA LYS A 95 25.16 14.44 -3.08
C LYS A 95 25.36 15.76 -3.81
N MET A 96 24.53 16.76 -3.50
CA MET A 96 24.57 18.10 -4.11
C MET A 96 25.53 19.05 -3.40
N GLY A 97 26.15 18.65 -2.30
CA GLY A 97 27.04 19.52 -1.50
C GLY A 97 26.33 20.75 -0.93
N THR A 98 25.08 20.61 -0.50
CA THR A 98 24.24 21.71 0.00
C THR A 98 23.54 21.32 1.31
N HIS A 99 23.06 22.32 2.05
CA HIS A 99 22.29 22.06 3.27
C HIS A 99 20.88 21.51 2.92
N PRO A 100 20.35 20.49 3.62
CA PRO A 100 19.08 19.85 3.29
C PRO A 100 17.89 20.82 3.31
N ALA A 101 17.85 21.81 4.19
CA ALA A 101 16.81 22.84 4.19
C ALA A 101 16.76 23.63 2.87
N LYS A 102 17.92 23.98 2.31
CA LYS A 102 18.00 24.74 1.03
C LYS A 102 17.59 23.89 -0.16
N SER A 103 18.12 22.66 -0.26
CA SER A 103 17.78 21.76 -1.36
C SER A 103 16.30 21.35 -1.32
N THR A 104 15.77 21.11 -0.14
CA THR A 104 14.37 20.77 0.06
C THR A 104 13.44 21.90 -0.36
N ALA A 105 13.72 23.16 0.08
CA ALA A 105 12.93 24.31 -0.32
C ALA A 105 12.93 24.53 -1.84
N ALA A 106 14.08 24.39 -2.50
CA ALA A 106 14.18 24.49 -3.96
C ALA A 106 13.41 23.39 -4.68
N ASN A 107 13.50 22.15 -4.19
CA ASN A 107 12.78 21.02 -4.75
C ASN A 107 11.26 21.16 -4.57
N ILE A 108 10.80 21.60 -3.38
CA ILE A 108 9.39 21.90 -3.11
C ILE A 108 8.86 22.91 -4.12
N ALA A 109 9.56 24.03 -4.32
CA ALA A 109 9.13 25.07 -5.26
C ALA A 109 8.95 24.52 -6.69
N ASN A 110 9.90 23.70 -7.16
CA ASN A 110 9.82 23.11 -8.50
C ASN A 110 8.71 22.05 -8.60
N ILE A 111 8.58 21.17 -7.61
CA ILE A 111 7.55 20.13 -7.60
C ILE A 111 6.16 20.75 -7.49
N LYS A 112 5.98 21.79 -6.64
CA LYS A 112 4.73 22.55 -6.54
C LYS A 112 4.30 23.16 -7.86
N ARG A 113 5.28 23.75 -8.60
CA ARG A 113 5.03 24.24 -9.96
C ARG A 113 4.52 23.12 -10.88
N GLN A 114 5.18 21.97 -10.88
CA GLN A 114 4.79 20.82 -11.72
C GLN A 114 3.43 20.22 -11.31
N ILE A 115 3.11 20.16 -10.01
CA ILE A 115 1.78 19.74 -9.53
C ILE A 115 0.70 20.73 -9.98
N ASN A 116 0.99 22.04 -9.98
CA ASN A 116 0.06 23.04 -10.49
C ASN A 116 -0.20 22.90 -11.99
N GLU A 117 0.74 22.32 -12.76
CA GLU A 117 0.49 22.01 -14.19
C GLU A 117 -0.55 20.90 -14.39
N ILE A 118 -0.75 19.99 -13.41
CA ILE A 118 -1.81 18.96 -13.43
C ILE A 118 -3.19 19.63 -13.40
N SER A 119 -3.28 20.83 -12.84
CA SER A 119 -4.53 21.55 -12.57
C SER A 119 -5.51 20.77 -11.71
N ALA A 120 -5.00 19.99 -10.76
CA ALA A 120 -5.80 19.24 -9.81
C ALA A 120 -6.50 20.17 -8.80
N LEU A 121 -7.59 19.70 -8.19
CA LEU A 121 -8.38 20.42 -7.18
C LEU A 121 -7.67 20.49 -5.82
N TYR A 122 -6.34 20.69 -5.80
CA TYR A 122 -5.62 20.80 -4.54
C TYR A 122 -5.96 22.12 -3.82
N ASP A 123 -6.28 21.98 -2.54
CA ASP A 123 -6.46 23.11 -1.64
C ASP A 123 -5.12 23.46 -0.96
N TRP A 124 -4.42 24.44 -1.53
CA TRP A 124 -3.12 24.86 -1.03
C TRP A 124 -3.18 25.63 0.30
N ASP A 125 -4.35 26.06 0.76
CA ASP A 125 -4.51 26.64 2.09
C ASP A 125 -4.36 25.57 3.18
N MET A 126 -4.52 24.30 2.81
CA MET A 126 -4.30 23.15 3.69
C MET A 126 -2.87 22.58 3.59
N GLU A 127 -1.94 23.26 2.90
CA GLU A 127 -0.57 22.77 2.71
C GLU A 127 0.14 22.51 4.06
N VAL A 128 0.87 21.37 4.13
CA VAL A 128 1.73 21.05 5.26
C VAL A 128 3.13 20.66 4.79
N ASN A 129 4.12 20.88 5.65
CA ASN A 129 5.51 20.48 5.42
C ASN A 129 6.05 19.85 6.70
N THR A 130 6.49 18.61 6.64
CA THR A 130 6.99 17.89 7.83
C THR A 130 8.21 18.54 8.47
N THR A 131 8.94 19.42 7.75
CA THR A 131 10.09 20.16 8.29
C THR A 131 9.72 21.47 8.97
N ASP A 132 8.47 21.91 8.87
CA ASP A 132 8.02 23.10 9.59
C ASP A 132 7.95 22.83 11.10
N PRO A 133 8.53 23.72 11.94
CA PRO A 133 8.45 23.60 13.39
C PRO A 133 7.00 23.51 13.91
N ASP A 134 6.06 24.20 13.28
CA ASP A 134 4.64 24.19 13.64
C ASP A 134 3.95 22.86 13.28
N PHE A 135 4.53 22.09 12.35
CA PHE A 135 4.10 20.74 12.04
C PHE A 135 4.78 19.73 12.98
N TYR A 136 6.13 19.68 13.03
CA TYR A 136 6.80 18.62 13.79
C TYR A 136 6.73 18.81 15.31
N LYS A 137 6.33 19.98 15.82
CA LYS A 137 5.88 20.15 17.20
C LYS A 137 4.92 19.04 17.62
N TRP A 138 3.98 18.72 16.75
CA TRP A 138 2.95 17.72 17.02
C TRP A 138 3.45 16.28 16.83
N THR A 139 4.38 16.04 15.92
CA THR A 139 5.08 14.75 15.84
C THR A 139 5.83 14.47 17.16
N GLN A 140 6.53 15.48 17.69
CA GLN A 140 7.20 15.40 18.98
C GLN A 140 6.21 15.22 20.13
N TRP A 141 5.08 15.92 20.11
CA TRP A 141 4.02 15.79 21.12
C TRP A 141 3.46 14.36 21.14
N ILE A 142 3.20 13.74 19.99
CA ILE A 142 2.76 12.36 19.90
C ILE A 142 3.80 11.43 20.54
N PHE A 143 5.08 11.63 20.26
CA PHE A 143 6.14 10.84 20.87
C PHE A 143 6.16 10.98 22.40
N VAL A 144 6.02 12.20 22.92
CA VAL A 144 5.94 12.45 24.37
C VAL A 144 4.75 11.72 25.00
N LYS A 145 3.58 11.74 24.35
CA LYS A 145 2.41 10.99 24.80
C LYS A 145 2.68 9.48 24.78
N MET A 146 3.26 8.94 23.72
CA MET A 146 3.64 7.53 23.64
C MET A 146 4.66 7.15 24.73
N PHE A 147 5.60 8.03 25.05
CA PHE A 147 6.55 7.82 26.13
C PHE A 147 5.86 7.76 27.50
N LYS A 148 4.95 8.70 27.78
CA LYS A 148 4.19 8.72 29.03
C LYS A 148 3.29 7.48 29.21
N GLU A 149 2.75 6.94 28.12
CA GLU A 149 1.95 5.70 28.11
C GLU A 149 2.82 4.42 28.05
N GLY A 150 4.17 4.54 28.12
CA GLY A 150 5.10 3.40 28.08
C GLY A 150 5.13 2.67 26.73
N LEU A 151 4.67 3.33 25.65
CA LEU A 151 4.79 2.79 24.30
C LEU A 151 6.13 3.11 23.66
N ALA A 152 6.73 4.26 23.97
CA ALA A 152 8.10 4.58 23.56
C ALA A 152 9.07 4.20 24.68
N TYR A 153 10.13 3.47 24.34
CA TYR A 153 11.16 3.00 25.29
C TYR A 153 12.52 2.85 24.61
N GLU A 154 13.59 2.85 25.41
CA GLU A 154 14.94 2.60 24.93
C GLU A 154 15.33 1.13 25.14
N LYS A 155 16.11 0.58 24.19
CA LYS A 155 16.71 -0.73 24.29
C LYS A 155 18.03 -0.78 23.51
N GLU A 156 19.04 -1.40 24.09
CA GLU A 156 20.28 -1.72 23.39
C GLU A 156 20.21 -3.17 22.89
N PHE A 157 20.39 -3.34 21.57
CA PHE A 157 20.37 -4.67 20.94
C PHE A 157 20.89 -4.60 19.49
N PRO A 158 21.19 -5.74 18.86
CA PRO A 158 21.58 -5.78 17.46
C PRO A 158 20.43 -5.36 16.53
N ILE A 159 20.58 -4.21 15.90
CA ILE A 159 19.63 -3.70 14.91
C ILE A 159 20.13 -3.92 13.48
N ASN A 160 19.21 -3.82 12.51
CA ASN A 160 19.60 -3.71 11.11
C ASN A 160 20.35 -2.40 10.89
N TRP A 161 21.52 -2.48 10.28
CA TRP A 161 22.39 -1.33 10.00
C TRP A 161 22.68 -1.23 8.52
N CYS A 162 22.44 -0.08 7.93
CA CYS A 162 22.87 0.21 6.57
C CYS A 162 24.26 0.87 6.58
N PRO A 163 25.31 0.21 6.08
CA PRO A 163 26.66 0.79 6.09
C PRO A 163 26.82 1.95 5.10
N SER A 164 25.99 1.98 4.05
CA SER A 164 25.98 3.09 3.07
C SER A 164 25.24 4.31 3.59
N CYS A 165 24.03 4.13 4.15
CA CYS A 165 23.28 5.23 4.75
C CYS A 165 23.79 5.61 6.15
N LYS A 166 24.65 4.77 6.76
CA LYS A 166 25.25 4.95 8.10
C LYS A 166 24.19 5.19 9.18
N THR A 167 23.15 4.37 9.21
CA THR A 167 22.03 4.48 10.15
C THR A 167 21.37 3.13 10.41
N GLY A 168 20.69 3.02 11.57
CA GLY A 168 19.80 1.91 11.87
C GLY A 168 18.54 1.91 11.01
N LEU A 169 18.02 0.73 10.73
CA LEU A 169 16.81 0.48 9.94
C LEU A 169 15.82 -0.32 10.76
N ALA A 170 14.53 -0.02 10.57
CA ALA A 170 13.46 -0.91 11.02
C ALA A 170 13.44 -2.18 10.15
N ASN A 171 12.77 -3.24 10.63
CA ASN A 171 12.68 -4.50 9.87
C ASN A 171 11.95 -4.29 8.54
N GLU A 172 10.96 -3.42 8.53
CA GLU A 172 10.14 -3.05 7.38
C GLU A 172 10.94 -2.33 6.27
N GLU A 173 12.06 -1.72 6.62
CA GLU A 173 12.95 -1.00 5.69
C GLU A 173 14.04 -1.90 5.07
N VAL A 174 13.98 -3.21 5.35
CA VAL A 174 14.93 -4.21 4.82
C VAL A 174 14.18 -5.16 3.87
N VAL A 175 14.52 -5.11 2.59
CA VAL A 175 13.92 -5.94 1.55
C VAL A 175 14.96 -6.87 0.93
N GLY A 176 14.77 -8.18 1.11
CA GLY A 176 15.71 -9.19 0.60
C GLY A 176 17.12 -9.01 1.12
N GLY A 177 17.29 -8.62 2.42
CA GLY A 177 18.60 -8.37 3.05
C GLY A 177 19.26 -7.05 2.66
N LYS A 178 18.58 -6.21 1.89
CA LYS A 178 19.10 -4.93 1.41
C LYS A 178 18.31 -3.75 1.94
N CYS A 179 18.99 -2.63 2.10
CA CYS A 179 18.34 -1.36 2.45
C CYS A 179 17.39 -0.92 1.32
N GLU A 180 16.13 -0.71 1.67
CA GLU A 180 15.09 -0.26 0.72
C GLU A 180 15.49 1.03 -0.02
N ARG A 181 16.22 1.91 0.66
CA ARG A 181 16.60 3.25 0.13
C ARG A 181 17.78 3.24 -0.82
N CYS A 182 18.87 2.58 -0.47
CA CYS A 182 20.12 2.64 -1.25
C CYS A 182 20.53 1.32 -1.90
N GLY A 183 19.84 0.21 -1.58
CA GLY A 183 20.14 -1.12 -2.11
C GLY A 183 21.39 -1.78 -1.53
N ALA A 184 22.09 -1.15 -0.59
CA ALA A 184 23.28 -1.75 0.08
C ALA A 184 22.86 -2.93 0.95
N GLU A 185 23.72 -3.93 1.06
CA GLU A 185 23.54 -5.05 2.00
C GLU A 185 23.49 -4.55 3.43
N VAL A 186 22.54 -5.05 4.20
CA VAL A 186 22.30 -4.68 5.60
C VAL A 186 23.09 -5.60 6.50
N THR A 187 23.76 -5.01 7.48
CA THR A 187 24.51 -5.73 8.53
C THR A 187 23.79 -5.61 9.88
N LYS A 188 24.33 -6.24 10.93
CA LYS A 188 23.88 -6.03 12.31
C LYS A 188 24.88 -5.13 13.06
N LYS A 189 24.31 -4.24 13.88
CA LYS A 189 25.09 -3.38 14.77
C LYS A 189 24.40 -3.23 16.12
N ASN A 190 25.12 -3.42 17.19
CA ASN A 190 24.57 -3.25 18.54
C ASN A 190 24.52 -1.76 18.87
N LEU A 191 23.34 -1.22 19.05
CA LEU A 191 23.12 0.21 19.33
C LEU A 191 21.93 0.38 20.28
N ARG A 192 22.02 1.43 21.12
CA ARG A 192 20.89 1.92 21.89
C ARG A 192 19.90 2.61 20.97
N GLN A 193 18.66 2.16 21.00
CA GLN A 193 17.59 2.62 20.09
C GLN A 193 16.32 2.95 20.85
N TRP A 194 15.63 3.98 20.38
CA TRP A 194 14.23 4.19 20.71
C TRP A 194 13.35 3.23 19.93
N MET A 195 12.41 2.63 20.64
CA MET A 195 11.46 1.64 20.14
C MET A 195 10.04 2.11 20.40
N LEU A 196 9.14 1.86 19.45
CA LEU A 196 7.70 1.99 19.68
C LEU A 196 7.05 0.61 19.79
N ARG A 197 6.23 0.38 20.82
CA ARG A 197 5.55 -0.89 21.11
C ARG A 197 4.34 -1.11 20.20
N ILE A 198 4.55 -1.12 18.90
CA ILE A 198 3.50 -1.42 17.92
C ILE A 198 2.90 -2.81 18.16
N THR A 199 3.66 -3.72 18.74
CA THR A 199 3.22 -5.08 19.10
C THR A 199 2.04 -5.09 20.08
N LYS A 200 1.89 -4.07 20.94
CA LYS A 200 0.71 -3.93 21.81
C LYS A 200 -0.60 -3.75 21.02
N TYR A 201 -0.50 -3.31 19.77
CA TYR A 201 -1.63 -3.09 18.87
C TYR A 201 -1.81 -4.22 17.85
N ALA A 202 -0.99 -5.26 17.88
CA ALA A 202 -0.95 -6.33 16.88
C ALA A 202 -2.35 -6.95 16.63
N ASP A 203 -3.09 -7.28 17.68
CA ASP A 203 -4.45 -7.84 17.56
C ASP A 203 -5.44 -6.85 16.93
N ARG A 204 -5.43 -5.59 17.37
CA ARG A 204 -6.32 -4.56 16.81
C ARG A 204 -5.98 -4.27 15.36
N LEU A 205 -4.67 -4.17 15.03
CA LEU A 205 -4.19 -3.98 13.66
C LEU A 205 -4.61 -5.15 12.75
N LEU A 206 -4.65 -6.38 13.27
CA LEU A 206 -5.07 -7.54 12.52
C LEU A 206 -6.60 -7.63 12.38
N ASN A 207 -7.33 -7.55 13.49
CA ASN A 207 -8.77 -7.75 13.52
C ASN A 207 -9.55 -6.66 12.79
N ASP A 208 -9.04 -5.42 12.84
CA ASP A 208 -9.70 -4.26 12.24
C ASP A 208 -9.48 -4.16 10.72
N LEU A 209 -8.66 -5.04 10.11
CA LEU A 209 -8.55 -5.13 8.64
C LEU A 209 -9.89 -5.42 7.96
N ASP A 210 -10.78 -6.15 8.63
CA ASP A 210 -12.10 -6.48 8.10
C ASP A 210 -13.03 -5.25 7.98
N LYS A 211 -12.76 -4.18 8.73
CA LYS A 211 -13.51 -2.92 8.65
C LYS A 211 -13.17 -2.09 7.42
N LEU A 212 -12.06 -2.38 6.73
CA LEU A 212 -11.46 -1.54 5.70
C LEU A 212 -11.86 -1.99 4.29
N ASP A 213 -12.28 -1.03 3.45
CA ASP A 213 -12.47 -1.22 2.00
C ASP A 213 -11.11 -1.07 1.28
N TRP A 214 -10.20 -1.99 1.60
CA TRP A 214 -8.84 -2.02 1.07
C TRP A 214 -8.62 -3.23 0.16
N PRO A 215 -7.68 -3.15 -0.81
CA PRO A 215 -7.32 -4.29 -1.65
C PRO A 215 -6.90 -5.52 -0.82
N GLU A 216 -7.44 -6.68 -1.15
CA GLU A 216 -7.16 -7.94 -0.44
C GLU A 216 -5.65 -8.26 -0.39
N LYS A 217 -4.90 -7.87 -1.43
CA LYS A 217 -3.44 -7.98 -1.46
C LYS A 217 -2.78 -7.23 -0.30
N VAL A 218 -3.23 -6.00 0.00
CA VAL A 218 -2.68 -5.18 1.09
C VAL A 218 -3.08 -5.76 2.44
N LYS A 219 -4.34 -6.17 2.61
CA LYS A 219 -4.80 -6.83 3.83
C LYS A 219 -3.98 -8.08 4.12
N LYS A 220 -3.75 -8.90 3.08
CA LYS A 220 -2.92 -10.09 3.20
C LYS A 220 -1.47 -9.76 3.56
N MET A 221 -0.88 -8.75 2.93
CA MET A 221 0.50 -8.32 3.27
C MET A 221 0.61 -7.92 4.75
N GLN A 222 -0.35 -7.15 5.28
CA GLN A 222 -0.36 -6.77 6.70
C GLN A 222 -0.60 -7.99 7.60
N THR A 223 -1.53 -8.88 7.24
CA THR A 223 -1.80 -10.12 7.97
C THR A 223 -0.55 -10.99 8.08
N ASP A 224 0.13 -11.21 6.97
CA ASP A 224 1.36 -12.03 6.91
C ASP A 224 2.51 -11.37 7.66
N TRP A 225 2.58 -10.03 7.65
CA TRP A 225 3.59 -9.25 8.38
C TRP A 225 3.37 -9.28 9.89
N ILE A 226 2.14 -9.08 10.34
CA ILE A 226 1.76 -9.21 11.75
C ILE A 226 1.97 -10.66 12.20
N GLY A 227 1.60 -11.62 11.35
CA GLY A 227 1.94 -13.02 11.48
C GLY A 227 1.54 -13.62 12.82
N LYS A 228 0.27 -13.44 13.22
CA LYS A 228 -0.29 -14.05 14.43
C LYS A 228 -0.26 -15.57 14.32
N SER A 229 0.29 -16.22 15.33
CA SER A 229 0.37 -17.67 15.40
C SER A 229 -0.08 -18.16 16.77
N TYR A 230 -0.82 -19.26 16.76
CA TYR A 230 -1.27 -19.96 17.96
C TYR A 230 -0.36 -21.17 18.19
N GLY A 231 0.10 -21.37 19.40
CA GLY A 231 0.98 -22.47 19.74
C GLY A 231 1.12 -22.63 21.23
N ALA A 232 2.24 -23.21 21.63
CA ALA A 232 2.60 -23.37 23.02
C ALA A 232 4.07 -23.02 23.25
N GLU A 233 4.36 -22.45 24.41
CA GLU A 233 5.68 -22.49 25.01
C GLU A 233 5.77 -23.79 25.81
N VAL A 234 6.85 -24.53 25.62
CA VAL A 234 7.09 -25.80 26.28
C VAL A 234 8.43 -25.75 27.01
N ASP A 235 8.42 -26.13 28.27
CA ASP A 235 9.59 -26.13 29.12
C ASP A 235 10.29 -27.51 29.11
N PHE A 236 11.49 -27.54 28.57
CA PHE A 236 12.35 -28.76 28.59
C PHE A 236 13.38 -28.64 29.71
N PRO A 237 13.26 -29.48 30.77
CA PRO A 237 14.33 -29.55 31.81
C PRO A 237 15.65 -29.96 31.19
N VAL A 238 16.75 -29.34 31.64
CA VAL A 238 18.11 -29.73 31.24
C VAL A 238 18.60 -30.87 32.18
N GLU A 239 19.12 -31.94 31.60
CA GLU A 239 19.56 -33.11 32.36
C GLU A 239 20.68 -32.73 33.34
N GLY A 240 20.49 -33.10 34.60
CA GLY A 240 21.53 -32.87 35.68
C GLY A 240 21.65 -31.41 36.10
N ARG A 241 20.75 -30.53 35.73
CA ARG A 241 20.75 -29.08 36.05
C ARG A 241 19.36 -28.64 36.54
N GLU A 242 19.31 -27.51 37.20
CA GLU A 242 18.06 -26.85 37.59
C GLU A 242 17.49 -26.01 36.45
N ASP A 243 18.26 -25.79 35.37
CA ASP A 243 17.88 -25.00 34.22
C ASP A 243 16.77 -25.69 33.41
N LYS A 244 15.98 -24.86 32.76
CA LYS A 244 15.03 -25.31 31.74
C LYS A 244 15.18 -24.47 30.49
N ILE A 245 14.96 -25.06 29.33
CA ILE A 245 14.91 -24.39 28.04
C ILE A 245 13.46 -24.30 27.59
N THR A 246 12.94 -23.10 27.46
CA THR A 246 11.59 -22.88 26.96
C THR A 246 11.64 -22.73 25.44
N VAL A 247 10.87 -23.51 24.70
CA VAL A 247 10.72 -23.41 23.24
C VAL A 247 9.31 -22.97 22.89
N TYR A 248 9.16 -22.18 21.83
CA TYR A 248 7.86 -21.88 21.24
C TYR A 248 7.63 -22.76 20.02
N THR A 249 6.47 -23.40 19.93
CA THR A 249 6.10 -24.19 18.77
C THR A 249 4.66 -23.92 18.32
N THR A 250 4.45 -23.85 17.00
CA THR A 250 3.11 -23.85 16.38
C THR A 250 2.57 -25.24 16.09
N ARG A 251 3.41 -26.28 16.39
CA ARG A 251 3.12 -27.70 16.20
C ARG A 251 3.28 -28.49 17.50
N PRO A 252 2.56 -28.09 18.57
CA PRO A 252 2.64 -28.81 19.85
C PRO A 252 2.13 -30.26 19.74
N ASP A 253 1.31 -30.56 18.73
CA ASP A 253 0.87 -31.91 18.36
C ASP A 253 2.03 -32.86 18.04
N THR A 254 3.18 -32.35 17.55
CA THR A 254 4.33 -33.17 17.16
C THR A 254 5.37 -33.36 18.28
N LEU A 255 5.13 -32.90 19.50
CA LEU A 255 6.08 -32.87 20.60
C LEU A 255 6.71 -34.25 20.92
N HIS A 256 5.96 -35.35 20.76
CA HIS A 256 6.48 -36.71 20.92
C HIS A 256 7.56 -37.08 19.89
N GLY A 257 7.58 -36.41 18.73
CA GLY A 257 8.56 -36.60 17.66
C GLY A 257 9.81 -35.73 17.77
N ALA A 258 9.92 -34.93 18.85
CA ALA A 258 11.11 -34.09 19.07
C ALA A 258 12.31 -34.97 19.44
N THR A 259 13.29 -35.06 18.55
CA THR A 259 14.47 -35.90 18.71
C THR A 259 15.74 -35.14 18.99
N PHE A 260 15.75 -33.83 18.81
CA PHE A 260 16.84 -32.94 19.22
C PHE A 260 16.30 -31.52 19.45
N MET A 261 17.15 -30.67 20.04
CA MET A 261 16.87 -29.29 20.32
C MET A 261 17.99 -28.43 19.74
N VAL A 262 17.64 -27.26 19.20
CA VAL A 262 18.64 -26.32 18.71
C VAL A 262 18.46 -24.97 19.39
N LEU A 263 19.56 -24.41 19.88
CA LEU A 263 19.65 -23.07 20.41
C LEU A 263 20.38 -22.16 19.41
N ALA A 264 19.97 -20.90 19.37
CA ALA A 264 20.76 -19.87 18.71
C ALA A 264 22.16 -19.75 19.37
N PRO A 265 23.25 -19.50 18.63
CA PRO A 265 24.58 -19.30 19.21
C PRO A 265 24.65 -18.17 20.25
N GLU A 266 23.74 -17.17 20.12
CA GLU A 266 23.62 -16.04 21.04
C GLU A 266 22.71 -16.32 22.26
N HIS A 267 22.14 -17.49 22.37
CA HIS A 267 21.31 -17.85 23.52
C HIS A 267 22.08 -17.82 24.81
N LYS A 268 21.48 -17.26 25.88
CA LYS A 268 22.17 -17.07 27.20
C LYS A 268 22.82 -18.34 27.77
N LEU A 269 22.23 -19.49 27.49
CA LEU A 269 22.75 -20.78 27.95
C LEU A 269 23.72 -21.45 26.97
N ALA A 270 23.94 -20.90 25.77
CA ALA A 270 24.69 -21.56 24.70
C ALA A 270 26.09 -22.00 25.14
N ALA A 271 26.87 -21.11 25.75
CA ALA A 271 28.22 -21.41 26.26
C ALA A 271 28.20 -22.25 27.55
N GLU A 272 27.19 -22.06 28.41
CA GLU A 272 27.10 -22.73 29.71
C GLU A 272 26.69 -24.21 29.63
N LEU A 273 26.05 -24.59 28.52
CA LEU A 273 25.60 -25.96 28.26
C LEU A 273 26.70 -26.85 27.67
N ALA A 274 27.83 -26.25 27.27
CA ALA A 274 28.95 -27.01 26.74
C ALA A 274 29.63 -27.88 27.84
N THR A 275 29.69 -29.18 27.61
CA THR A 275 30.50 -30.05 28.47
C THR A 275 31.99 -29.76 28.25
N PRO A 276 32.88 -30.13 29.21
CA PRO A 276 34.33 -29.87 29.08
C PRO A 276 34.90 -30.39 27.75
N GLU A 277 34.43 -31.52 27.27
CA GLU A 277 34.86 -32.14 26.01
C GLU A 277 34.43 -31.38 24.77
N HIS A 278 33.31 -30.64 24.81
CA HIS A 278 32.73 -29.90 23.68
C HIS A 278 32.97 -28.39 23.73
N LYS A 279 33.57 -27.91 24.83
CA LYS A 279 33.68 -26.47 25.13
C LYS A 279 34.40 -25.66 24.02
N GLU A 280 35.55 -26.15 23.59
CA GLU A 280 36.37 -25.46 22.58
C GLU A 280 35.63 -25.36 21.25
N GLU A 281 34.96 -26.44 20.84
CA GLU A 281 34.19 -26.48 19.58
C GLU A 281 32.96 -25.56 19.65
N VAL A 282 32.27 -25.54 20.79
CA VAL A 282 31.09 -24.67 21.01
C VAL A 282 31.51 -23.20 21.04
N GLU A 283 32.53 -22.82 21.76
CA GLU A 283 33.02 -21.44 21.80
C GLU A 283 33.48 -20.95 20.42
N LYS A 284 34.16 -21.80 19.67
CA LYS A 284 34.53 -21.50 18.29
C LYS A 284 33.31 -21.31 17.40
N TYR A 285 32.28 -22.18 17.49
CA TYR A 285 31.08 -22.08 16.71
C TYR A 285 30.29 -20.79 17.01
N ILE A 286 30.20 -20.40 18.31
CA ILE A 286 29.58 -19.14 18.75
C ILE A 286 30.30 -17.95 18.10
N PHE A 287 31.63 -17.96 18.14
CA PHE A 287 32.45 -16.92 17.55
C PHE A 287 32.25 -16.83 16.02
N ASP A 288 32.38 -17.94 15.31
CA ASP A 288 32.23 -18.00 13.84
C ASP A 288 30.84 -17.55 13.40
N SER A 289 29.80 -17.96 14.15
CA SER A 289 28.40 -17.53 13.87
C SER A 289 28.18 -16.05 14.11
N SER A 290 28.86 -15.44 15.07
CA SER A 290 28.77 -14.01 15.37
C SER A 290 29.29 -13.12 14.22
N MET A 291 30.13 -13.67 13.37
CA MET A 291 30.73 -12.99 12.22
C MET A 291 29.79 -13.01 10.97
N LYS A 292 28.74 -13.86 10.99
CA LYS A 292 27.78 -13.99 9.89
C LYS A 292 26.59 -13.02 10.06
N SER A 293 26.11 -12.44 8.95
CA SER A 293 24.84 -11.72 8.97
C SER A 293 23.65 -12.69 9.08
N ASN A 294 22.50 -12.21 9.58
CA ASN A 294 21.28 -13.04 9.62
C ASN A 294 20.83 -13.47 8.20
N VAL A 295 21.16 -12.68 7.19
CA VAL A 295 20.84 -13.01 5.79
C VAL A 295 21.68 -14.16 5.29
N ASP A 296 23.00 -14.15 5.58
CA ASP A 296 23.90 -15.25 5.23
C ASP A 296 23.46 -16.53 5.93
N ARG A 297 23.12 -16.43 7.22
CA ARG A 297 22.65 -17.56 8.04
C ARG A 297 21.35 -18.19 7.51
N LEU A 298 20.42 -17.38 7.00
CA LEU A 298 19.15 -17.86 6.43
C LEU A 298 19.27 -18.35 4.99
N GLN A 299 20.25 -17.85 4.23
CA GLN A 299 20.48 -18.21 2.81
C GLN A 299 21.46 -19.39 2.68
N ASP A 300 22.22 -19.71 3.72
CA ASP A 300 23.15 -20.82 3.71
C ASP A 300 22.40 -22.14 3.47
N LYS A 301 22.66 -22.76 2.32
CA LYS A 301 22.02 -24.03 1.94
C LYS A 301 22.52 -25.20 2.80
N GLU A 302 23.73 -25.10 3.32
CA GLU A 302 24.33 -26.14 4.13
C GLU A 302 24.06 -25.89 5.62
N LYS A 303 23.31 -26.78 6.28
CA LYS A 303 23.06 -26.70 7.71
C LYS A 303 24.32 -27.01 8.49
N THR A 304 24.75 -26.11 9.36
CA THR A 304 25.89 -26.28 10.27
C THR A 304 25.39 -26.36 11.70
N GLY A 305 26.13 -26.96 12.57
CA GLY A 305 25.80 -27.05 13.99
C GLY A 305 26.89 -27.76 14.80
N VAL A 306 26.85 -27.52 16.12
CA VAL A 306 27.76 -28.16 17.09
C VAL A 306 26.95 -28.76 18.25
N PHE A 307 27.25 -29.97 18.65
CA PHE A 307 26.66 -30.59 19.83
C PHE A 307 27.27 -30.02 21.11
N THR A 308 26.42 -29.68 22.09
CA THR A 308 26.91 -29.12 23.37
C THR A 308 27.44 -30.17 24.34
N GLY A 309 27.19 -31.45 24.11
CA GLY A 309 27.45 -32.54 25.05
C GLY A 309 26.36 -32.75 26.11
N THR A 310 25.35 -31.85 26.13
CA THR A 310 24.25 -31.82 27.11
C THR A 310 22.92 -32.23 26.49
N TYR A 311 22.01 -32.74 27.30
CA TYR A 311 20.67 -33.19 26.87
C TYR A 311 19.57 -32.41 27.59
N ALA A 312 18.48 -32.19 26.93
CA ALA A 312 17.20 -31.79 27.52
C ALA A 312 16.29 -33.01 27.66
N ILE A 313 15.31 -32.93 28.52
CA ILE A 313 14.30 -33.97 28.73
C ILE A 313 13.00 -33.54 28.11
N ASN A 314 12.46 -34.33 27.19
CA ASN A 314 11.13 -34.09 26.62
C ASN A 314 10.08 -34.23 27.73
N PRO A 315 9.29 -33.21 28.05
CA PRO A 315 8.41 -33.23 29.21
C PRO A 315 7.20 -34.15 29.04
N LEU A 316 6.85 -34.58 27.80
CA LEU A 316 5.74 -35.52 27.57
C LEU A 316 6.11 -37.00 27.73
N ASN A 317 7.26 -37.40 27.20
CA ASN A 317 7.63 -38.80 27.10
C ASN A 317 8.92 -39.16 27.87
N GLY A 318 9.59 -38.16 28.51
CA GLY A 318 10.82 -38.36 29.26
C GLY A 318 12.05 -38.68 28.40
N ALA A 319 11.98 -38.62 27.11
CA ALA A 319 13.09 -38.91 26.21
C ALA A 319 14.18 -37.83 26.33
N LYS A 320 15.45 -38.29 26.29
CA LYS A 320 16.62 -37.43 26.24
C LYS A 320 16.78 -36.91 24.81
N VAL A 321 16.80 -35.59 24.63
CA VAL A 321 17.02 -34.92 23.36
C VAL A 321 18.33 -34.13 23.39
N PRO A 322 19.31 -34.39 22.50
CA PRO A 322 20.59 -33.68 22.49
C PRO A 322 20.38 -32.22 22.14
N ILE A 323 21.15 -31.35 22.84
CA ILE A 323 21.11 -29.92 22.64
C ILE A 323 22.26 -29.52 21.71
N TRP A 324 21.87 -28.93 20.57
CA TRP A 324 22.77 -28.41 19.54
C TRP A 324 22.76 -26.89 19.49
N LEU A 325 23.84 -26.28 19.06
CA LEU A 325 23.83 -24.90 18.57
C LEU A 325 23.82 -24.92 17.05
N SER A 326 23.00 -24.06 16.44
CA SER A 326 23.05 -23.86 15.01
C SER A 326 22.68 -22.43 14.65
N ASP A 327 23.32 -21.91 13.62
CA ASP A 327 23.17 -20.54 13.14
C ASP A 327 21.88 -20.32 12.33
N TYR A 328 21.13 -21.36 11.98
CA TYR A 328 19.78 -21.19 11.38
C TYR A 328 18.69 -20.80 12.39
N VAL A 329 18.99 -20.92 13.71
CA VAL A 329 18.10 -20.41 14.77
C VAL A 329 18.56 -19.02 15.18
N LEU A 330 17.62 -18.07 15.22
CA LEU A 330 17.88 -16.68 15.55
C LEU A 330 17.45 -16.39 16.99
N ALA A 331 18.30 -15.71 17.75
CA ALA A 331 18.04 -15.39 19.16
C ALA A 331 16.90 -14.37 19.35
N ASP A 332 16.60 -13.58 18.33
CA ASP A 332 15.54 -12.56 18.31
C ASP A 332 14.19 -13.10 17.80
N TYR A 333 14.09 -14.39 17.49
CA TYR A 333 12.84 -15.04 17.11
C TYR A 333 12.40 -16.07 18.17
N GLY A 334 11.21 -15.86 18.74
CA GLY A 334 10.66 -16.71 19.81
C GLY A 334 11.50 -16.64 21.08
N THR A 335 11.90 -17.81 21.55
CA THR A 335 12.74 -17.96 22.75
C THR A 335 14.23 -18.08 22.44
N GLY A 336 14.63 -18.04 21.16
CA GLY A 336 15.99 -18.34 20.72
C GLY A 336 16.36 -19.83 20.82
N ALA A 337 15.36 -20.68 21.04
CA ALA A 337 15.47 -22.13 21.10
C ALA A 337 14.29 -22.80 20.38
N ILE A 338 14.54 -23.90 19.70
CA ILE A 338 13.51 -24.68 19.03
C ILE A 338 13.61 -26.17 19.39
N MET A 339 12.48 -26.82 19.52
CA MET A 339 12.41 -28.27 19.44
C MET A 339 12.41 -28.69 17.96
N CYS A 340 13.11 -29.73 17.62
CA CYS A 340 13.23 -30.18 16.24
C CYS A 340 12.55 -31.52 16.06
N VAL A 341 11.66 -31.55 15.03
CA VAL A 341 10.86 -32.75 14.70
C VAL A 341 11.15 -33.15 13.26
N PRO A 342 12.23 -33.87 13.02
CA PRO A 342 12.76 -34.13 11.68
C PRO A 342 11.79 -34.88 10.76
N ALA A 343 10.88 -35.68 11.32
CA ALA A 343 9.87 -36.34 10.51
C ALA A 343 8.83 -35.39 9.90
N HIS A 344 8.70 -34.14 10.39
CA HIS A 344 7.62 -33.22 10.04
C HIS A 344 8.08 -31.80 9.71
N ASP A 345 9.38 -31.53 9.60
CA ASP A 345 9.98 -30.29 9.15
C ASP A 345 11.19 -30.57 8.25
N ASP A 346 11.21 -30.00 7.05
CA ASP A 346 12.27 -30.26 6.06
C ASP A 346 13.66 -29.84 6.55
N ARG A 347 13.77 -28.71 7.31
CA ARG A 347 15.05 -28.22 7.82
C ARG A 347 15.60 -29.13 8.92
N ASP A 348 14.68 -29.60 9.77
CA ASP A 348 15.03 -30.53 10.84
C ASP A 348 15.42 -31.90 10.26
N PHE A 349 14.75 -32.32 9.17
CA PHE A 349 15.07 -33.54 8.45
C PHE A 349 16.46 -33.51 7.83
N GLU A 350 16.82 -32.41 7.14
CA GLU A 350 18.16 -32.20 6.59
C GLU A 350 19.22 -32.24 7.68
N PHE A 351 18.98 -31.53 8.79
CA PHE A 351 19.91 -31.48 9.93
C PHE A 351 20.09 -32.89 10.56
N ALA A 352 18.97 -33.56 10.86
CA ALA A 352 19.01 -34.87 11.48
C ALA A 352 19.72 -35.90 10.59
N THR A 353 19.49 -35.86 9.28
CA THR A 353 20.17 -36.71 8.30
C THR A 353 21.66 -36.46 8.30
N LYS A 354 22.09 -35.19 8.27
CA LYS A 354 23.49 -34.79 8.25
C LYS A 354 24.23 -35.26 9.51
N PHE A 355 23.62 -35.10 10.69
CA PHE A 355 24.23 -35.37 11.98
C PHE A 355 23.84 -36.74 12.55
N ASN A 356 23.17 -37.59 11.78
CA ASN A 356 22.80 -38.97 12.16
C ASN A 356 21.92 -39.04 13.41
N ILE A 357 20.97 -38.08 13.54
CA ILE A 357 20.04 -37.99 14.66
C ILE A 357 18.78 -38.84 14.31
N PRO A 358 18.17 -39.53 15.29
CA PRO A 358 16.95 -40.31 15.02
C PRO A 358 15.81 -39.49 14.46
N ILE A 359 15.06 -40.06 13.52
CA ILE A 359 13.84 -39.47 12.92
C ILE A 359 12.65 -40.32 13.39
N ILE A 360 11.72 -39.74 14.11
CA ILE A 360 10.54 -40.43 14.64
C ILE A 360 9.29 -39.79 14.02
N GLN A 361 8.59 -40.57 13.20
CA GLN A 361 7.33 -40.14 12.60
C GLN A 361 6.21 -40.20 13.64
N VAL A 362 5.48 -39.08 13.82
CA VAL A 362 4.36 -38.97 14.77
C VAL A 362 3.03 -38.64 14.10
N ILE A 363 3.05 -38.27 12.83
CA ILE A 363 1.84 -38.09 12.02
C ILE A 363 1.98 -38.95 10.77
N ALA A 364 0.98 -39.75 10.49
CA ALA A 364 0.98 -40.62 9.35
C ALA A 364 -0.34 -40.53 8.55
N LYS A 365 -0.26 -40.68 7.25
CA LYS A 365 -1.42 -40.86 6.38
C LYS A 365 -2.02 -42.22 6.68
N ASP A 366 -3.30 -42.24 6.97
CA ASP A 366 -4.04 -43.47 7.27
C ASP A 366 -3.46 -44.29 8.46
N GLY A 367 -2.71 -43.65 9.39
CA GLY A 367 -2.13 -44.30 10.55
C GLY A 367 -0.99 -45.29 10.27
N LYS A 368 -0.38 -45.23 9.05
CA LYS A 368 0.71 -46.12 8.65
C LYS A 368 2.03 -45.41 8.62
N GLU A 369 2.99 -45.90 9.39
CA GLU A 369 4.37 -45.41 9.43
C GLU A 369 5.08 -45.63 8.08
N ILE A 370 5.91 -44.68 7.66
CA ILE A 370 6.73 -44.78 6.46
C ILE A 370 8.04 -45.49 6.83
N GLU A 371 8.24 -46.68 6.24
CA GLU A 371 9.48 -47.42 6.39
C GLU A 371 10.64 -46.72 5.74
N ASN A 372 11.61 -46.21 6.10
CA ASN A 372 12.71 -45.45 5.44
C ASN A 372 12.28 -44.11 4.85
N MET A 373 12.02 -43.13 5.70
CA MET A 373 11.74 -41.75 5.26
C MET A 373 12.94 -41.15 4.51
N THR A 374 12.72 -40.66 3.29
CA THR A 374 13.70 -39.97 2.47
C THR A 374 13.49 -38.46 2.44
N GLU A 375 12.35 -38.02 2.98
CA GLU A 375 11.92 -36.61 3.10
C GLU A 375 10.97 -36.47 4.28
N ALA A 376 10.80 -35.27 4.79
CA ALA A 376 9.86 -35.00 5.87
C ALA A 376 8.41 -35.13 5.40
N TYR A 377 7.54 -35.67 6.24
CA TYR A 377 6.09 -35.68 6.03
C TYR A 377 5.50 -34.38 6.56
N THR A 378 5.33 -33.39 5.69
CA THR A 378 4.92 -32.02 6.04
C THR A 378 3.42 -31.76 5.91
N GLU A 379 2.61 -32.76 5.59
CA GLU A 379 1.17 -32.60 5.44
C GLU A 379 0.52 -32.09 6.76
N ALA A 380 -0.46 -31.21 6.59
CA ALA A 380 -1.08 -30.51 7.72
C ALA A 380 -1.97 -31.42 8.59
N SER A 381 -2.42 -32.57 8.10
CA SER A 381 -3.34 -33.48 8.76
C SER A 381 -2.91 -34.93 8.59
N GLY A 382 -3.31 -35.78 9.52
CA GLY A 382 -3.06 -37.20 9.53
C GLY A 382 -3.34 -37.78 10.91
N THR A 383 -3.21 -39.11 11.02
CA THR A 383 -3.42 -39.83 12.27
C THR A 383 -2.14 -39.82 13.12
N MET A 384 -2.26 -39.52 14.39
CA MET A 384 -1.13 -39.58 15.32
C MET A 384 -0.67 -41.02 15.54
N ILE A 385 0.62 -41.24 15.45
CA ILE A 385 1.33 -42.49 15.73
C ILE A 385 2.55 -42.19 16.61
N ASN A 386 3.15 -43.18 17.26
CA ASN A 386 4.35 -43.02 18.10
C ASN A 386 4.23 -41.90 19.17
N SER A 387 3.00 -41.56 19.57
CA SER A 387 2.69 -40.38 20.40
C SER A 387 1.97 -40.74 21.72
N GLY A 388 2.20 -41.95 22.22
CA GLY A 388 1.64 -42.40 23.49
C GLY A 388 0.10 -42.34 23.51
N GLU A 389 -0.47 -41.62 24.44
CA GLU A 389 -1.91 -41.46 24.60
C GLU A 389 -2.59 -40.66 23.44
N TRP A 390 -1.80 -39.96 22.63
CA TRP A 390 -2.32 -39.23 21.47
C TRP A 390 -2.43 -40.12 20.21
N ASN A 391 -1.97 -41.39 20.28
CA ASN A 391 -2.08 -42.29 19.14
C ASN A 391 -3.54 -42.48 18.71
N GLY A 392 -3.74 -42.41 17.39
CA GLY A 392 -5.09 -42.54 16.79
C GLY A 392 -5.88 -41.22 16.70
N MET A 393 -5.44 -40.16 17.35
CA MET A 393 -6.06 -38.83 17.23
C MET A 393 -5.75 -38.20 15.85
N GLU A 394 -6.66 -37.34 15.39
CA GLU A 394 -6.41 -36.54 14.21
C GLU A 394 -5.50 -35.35 14.56
N SER A 395 -4.39 -35.19 13.84
CA SER A 395 -3.37 -34.18 14.17
C SER A 395 -3.90 -32.75 14.08
N SER A 396 -4.83 -32.46 13.17
CA SER A 396 -5.45 -31.15 13.02
C SER A 396 -6.34 -30.74 14.21
N VAL A 397 -6.93 -31.73 14.88
CA VAL A 397 -7.70 -31.55 16.14
C VAL A 397 -6.71 -31.37 17.30
N LEU A 398 -5.76 -32.31 17.43
CA LEU A 398 -4.77 -32.30 18.50
C LEU A 398 -3.93 -30.99 18.49
N LYS A 399 -3.57 -30.46 17.31
CA LYS A 399 -2.87 -29.18 17.18
C LYS A 399 -3.57 -28.03 17.90
N LYS A 400 -4.91 -28.03 17.94
CA LYS A 400 -5.71 -27.01 18.65
C LYS A 400 -5.82 -27.28 20.15
N GLU A 401 -5.84 -28.53 20.54
CA GLU A 401 -6.03 -28.97 21.94
C GLU A 401 -4.69 -29.05 22.71
N ALA A 402 -3.60 -29.43 22.05
CA ALA A 402 -2.31 -29.64 22.66
C ALA A 402 -1.76 -28.44 23.47
N PRO A 403 -1.93 -27.15 23.05
CA PRO A 403 -1.53 -26.02 23.89
C PRO A 403 -2.19 -26.03 25.27
N HIS A 404 -3.48 -26.35 25.35
CA HIS A 404 -4.20 -26.43 26.63
C HIS A 404 -3.77 -27.64 27.46
N ILE A 405 -3.56 -28.78 26.81
CA ILE A 405 -3.03 -30.00 27.49
C ILE A 405 -1.66 -29.73 28.11
N ILE A 406 -0.79 -29.01 27.41
CA ILE A 406 0.55 -28.61 27.90
C ILE A 406 0.43 -27.71 29.12
N GLU A 407 -0.50 -26.77 29.12
CA GLU A 407 -0.76 -25.85 30.23
C GLU A 407 -1.35 -26.58 31.44
N GLU A 408 -2.34 -27.43 31.24
CA GLU A 408 -2.96 -28.26 32.30
C GLU A 408 -1.96 -29.22 32.98
N ARG A 409 -0.97 -29.70 32.25
CA ARG A 409 0.12 -30.55 32.78
C ARG A 409 1.22 -29.73 33.48
N GLY A 410 1.21 -28.42 33.40
CA GLY A 410 2.22 -27.57 34.00
C GLY A 410 3.62 -27.70 33.35
N ILE A 411 3.70 -28.19 32.10
CA ILE A 411 4.93 -28.35 31.32
C ILE A 411 5.17 -27.20 30.31
N GLY A 412 4.32 -26.19 30.36
CA GLY A 412 4.36 -25.04 29.48
C GLY A 412 3.09 -24.21 29.56
N ARG A 413 2.82 -23.43 28.54
CA ARG A 413 1.61 -22.60 28.46
C ARG A 413 1.12 -22.45 27.01
N ALA A 414 -0.19 -22.33 26.84
CA ALA A 414 -0.76 -21.86 25.59
C ALA A 414 -0.31 -20.42 25.31
N THR A 415 0.14 -20.14 24.11
CA THR A 415 0.74 -18.84 23.80
C THR A 415 0.38 -18.40 22.38
N VAL A 416 0.04 -17.13 22.28
CA VAL A 416 -0.09 -16.43 20.98
C VAL A 416 1.20 -15.67 20.73
N ASN A 417 1.79 -15.86 19.57
CA ASN A 417 2.99 -15.15 19.15
C ASN A 417 2.74 -14.38 17.86
N TYR A 418 3.55 -13.35 17.62
CA TYR A 418 3.48 -12.50 16.44
C TYR A 418 4.85 -12.44 15.77
N LYS A 419 4.88 -12.39 14.43
CA LYS A 419 6.10 -12.07 13.68
C LYS A 419 6.48 -10.59 13.81
N LEU A 420 5.46 -9.73 13.91
CA LEU A 420 5.61 -8.29 14.12
C LEU A 420 6.55 -8.03 15.31
N ARG A 421 7.48 -7.10 15.13
CA ARG A 421 8.38 -6.62 16.20
C ARG A 421 8.10 -5.17 16.49
N ASP A 422 8.52 -4.71 17.66
CA ASP A 422 8.46 -3.29 17.98
C ASP A 422 9.26 -2.47 16.97
N TRP A 423 8.74 -1.31 16.67
CA TRP A 423 9.28 -0.45 15.62
C TRP A 423 10.56 0.24 16.09
N VAL A 424 11.68 0.02 15.38
CA VAL A 424 12.95 0.72 15.58
C VAL A 424 12.80 2.17 15.12
N PHE A 425 12.75 3.11 16.08
CA PHE A 425 12.25 4.45 15.82
C PHE A 425 13.36 5.51 15.69
N SER A 426 14.51 5.35 16.31
CA SER A 426 15.58 6.34 16.22
C SER A 426 16.50 6.16 15.01
N ARG A 427 16.99 7.29 14.47
CA ARG A 427 17.93 7.35 13.35
C ARG A 427 19.17 8.17 13.73
N GLN A 428 20.32 7.69 13.31
CA GLN A 428 21.63 8.31 13.54
C GLN A 428 21.93 9.30 12.40
N ARG A 429 20.98 10.20 12.18
CA ARG A 429 20.98 11.17 11.06
C ARG A 429 20.61 12.56 11.60
N TYR A 430 21.03 13.60 10.86
CA TYR A 430 20.73 14.99 11.20
C TYR A 430 19.30 15.39 10.77
N TRP A 431 18.92 15.10 9.51
CA TRP A 431 17.70 15.61 8.90
C TRP A 431 16.47 14.76 9.27
N GLY A 432 15.92 15.06 10.43
CA GLY A 432 14.74 14.41 10.98
C GLY A 432 14.25 15.19 12.20
N GLU A 433 13.04 14.88 12.67
CA GLU A 433 12.50 15.48 13.89
C GLU A 433 13.36 15.08 15.10
N PRO A 434 13.88 16.04 15.88
CA PRO A 434 14.58 15.71 17.12
C PRO A 434 13.66 14.97 18.09
N ILE A 435 14.17 13.91 18.69
CA ILE A 435 13.43 13.17 19.73
C ILE A 435 13.44 14.02 21.02
N PRO A 436 12.25 14.42 21.55
CA PRO A 436 12.15 15.40 22.62
C PRO A 436 12.39 14.78 24.01
N ILE A 437 13.57 14.20 24.21
CA ILE A 437 14.00 13.56 25.44
C ILE A 437 15.29 14.21 25.95
N VAL A 438 15.40 14.31 27.27
CA VAL A 438 16.60 14.73 28.00
C VAL A 438 17.06 13.59 28.89
N HIS A 439 18.31 13.21 28.75
CA HIS A 439 18.96 12.19 29.57
C HIS A 439 19.61 12.86 30.82
N CYS A 440 19.01 12.65 31.96
CA CYS A 440 19.49 13.14 33.25
C CYS A 440 20.17 12.00 34.02
N PRO A 441 21.37 12.21 34.60
CA PRO A 441 22.06 11.18 35.39
C PRO A 441 21.22 10.68 36.58
N ASP A 442 20.39 11.55 37.15
CA ASP A 442 19.60 11.21 38.36
C ASP A 442 18.16 10.79 38.03
N CYS A 443 17.54 11.41 37.01
CA CYS A 443 16.13 11.19 36.66
C CYS A 443 15.92 10.18 35.51
N GLY A 444 17.01 9.79 34.83
CA GLY A 444 16.91 8.96 33.62
C GLY A 444 16.42 9.74 32.39
N ALA A 445 15.70 9.07 31.53
CA ALA A 445 15.08 9.70 30.36
C ALA A 445 13.86 10.54 30.77
N VAL A 446 13.88 11.82 30.46
CA VAL A 446 12.83 12.80 30.83
C VAL A 446 12.33 13.48 29.55
N PRO A 447 11.02 13.52 29.29
CA PRO A 447 10.50 14.21 28.13
C PRO A 447 10.63 15.72 28.28
N VAL A 448 10.90 16.42 27.19
CA VAL A 448 10.81 17.88 27.11
C VAL A 448 9.35 18.29 27.43
N PRO A 449 9.14 19.30 28.29
CA PRO A 449 7.81 19.81 28.58
C PRO A 449 7.04 20.21 27.34
N GLU A 450 5.74 19.92 27.28
CA GLU A 450 4.90 20.13 26.10
C GLU A 450 4.82 21.60 25.66
N ASP A 451 4.89 22.51 26.61
CA ASP A 451 4.91 23.98 26.41
C ASP A 451 6.26 24.49 25.84
N GLN A 452 7.31 23.66 25.86
CA GLN A 452 8.62 23.96 25.28
C GLN A 452 8.81 23.32 23.89
N LEU A 453 7.79 22.62 23.37
CA LEU A 453 7.82 22.11 22.00
C LEU A 453 7.51 23.23 20.98
N PRO A 454 8.10 23.23 19.78
CA PRO A 454 9.01 22.22 19.28
C PRO A 454 10.45 22.36 19.82
N LEU A 455 11.07 21.20 20.13
CA LEU A 455 12.53 21.15 20.21
C LEU A 455 13.09 21.27 18.78
N ARG A 456 13.66 22.44 18.49
CA ARG A 456 14.10 22.75 17.12
C ARG A 456 15.41 22.05 16.76
N LEU A 457 15.49 21.59 15.50
CA LEU A 457 16.72 21.11 14.90
C LEU A 457 17.71 22.28 14.81
N PRO A 458 18.95 22.14 15.30
CA PRO A 458 19.93 23.23 15.22
C PRO A 458 20.39 23.44 13.78
N ASP A 459 20.70 24.68 13.43
CA ASP A 459 21.32 24.98 12.13
C ASP A 459 22.81 24.61 12.21
N VAL A 460 23.31 23.84 11.24
CA VAL A 460 24.68 23.31 11.24
C VAL A 460 25.35 23.45 9.89
N GLU A 461 26.66 23.69 9.90
CA GLU A 461 27.47 23.74 8.66
C GLU A 461 27.79 22.35 8.11
N SER A 462 27.99 21.36 9.01
CA SER A 462 28.32 19.98 8.67
C SER A 462 27.35 19.01 9.35
N TYR A 463 26.80 18.09 8.57
CA TYR A 463 25.82 17.10 9.01
C TYR A 463 26.09 15.70 8.46
N GLU A 464 27.30 15.43 7.98
CA GLU A 464 27.65 14.12 7.45
C GLU A 464 27.54 13.02 8.50
N PRO A 465 26.91 11.88 8.16
CA PRO A 465 26.78 10.76 9.09
C PRO A 465 28.14 10.21 9.52
N THR A 466 28.32 10.02 10.82
CA THR A 466 29.60 9.60 11.40
C THR A 466 29.98 8.16 11.02
N GLY A 467 29.00 7.28 10.86
CA GLY A 467 29.24 5.84 10.66
C GLY A 467 29.59 5.06 11.94
N THR A 468 29.85 5.75 13.03
CA THR A 468 30.18 5.13 14.33
C THR A 468 28.95 4.58 15.06
N GLY A 469 27.77 5.07 14.72
CA GLY A 469 26.50 4.84 15.43
C GLY A 469 26.04 6.06 16.24
N GLU A 470 26.86 7.10 16.28
CA GLU A 470 26.50 8.39 16.84
C GLU A 470 25.85 9.29 15.78
N SER A 471 24.87 10.07 16.18
CA SER A 471 24.26 11.09 15.33
C SER A 471 25.21 12.27 15.13
N PRO A 472 25.19 12.97 13.97
CA PRO A 472 25.90 14.23 13.80
C PRO A 472 25.58 15.28 14.87
N LEU A 473 24.37 15.25 15.45
CA LEU A 473 23.95 16.12 16.54
C LEU A 473 24.77 15.96 17.82
N ALA A 474 25.34 14.75 18.05
CA ALA A 474 26.15 14.46 19.24
C ALA A 474 27.42 15.33 19.35
N GLY A 475 27.92 15.85 18.22
CA GLY A 475 29.08 16.73 18.16
C GLY A 475 28.77 18.22 18.42
N ILE A 476 27.50 18.59 18.67
CA ILE A 476 27.10 20.00 18.86
C ILE A 476 26.88 20.27 20.35
N ASP A 477 27.94 20.57 21.07
CA ASP A 477 27.92 20.73 22.53
C ASP A 477 26.89 21.76 23.02
N GLU A 478 26.70 22.87 22.33
CA GLU A 478 25.74 23.93 22.67
C GLU A 478 24.30 23.46 22.57
N TRP A 479 24.00 22.53 21.66
CA TRP A 479 22.67 21.96 21.52
C TRP A 479 22.45 20.75 22.42
N VAL A 480 23.46 19.88 22.60
CA VAL A 480 23.39 18.65 23.40
C VAL A 480 23.23 18.97 24.89
N ASN A 481 24.07 19.89 25.42
CA ASN A 481 24.06 20.19 26.84
C ASN A 481 22.85 21.06 27.23
N THR A 482 22.15 20.62 28.25
CA THR A 482 20.93 21.28 28.75
C THR A 482 20.74 21.05 30.23
N THR A 483 19.64 21.50 30.79
CA THR A 483 19.25 21.20 32.16
C THR A 483 18.06 20.27 32.20
N CYS A 484 18.04 19.36 33.16
CA CYS A 484 16.91 18.45 33.37
C CYS A 484 15.63 19.25 33.75
N PRO A 485 14.52 19.09 33.02
CA PRO A 485 13.29 19.83 33.33
C PRO A 485 12.64 19.41 34.66
N VAL A 486 13.05 18.29 35.26
CA VAL A 486 12.52 17.78 36.53
C VAL A 486 13.36 18.24 37.71
N CYS A 487 14.67 18.07 37.71
CA CYS A 487 15.53 18.36 38.86
C CYS A 487 16.46 19.56 38.68
N GLY A 488 16.50 20.18 37.49
CA GLY A 488 17.32 21.37 37.19
C GLY A 488 18.83 21.10 37.06
N LYS A 489 19.32 19.84 37.23
CA LYS A 489 20.71 19.49 37.09
C LYS A 489 21.17 19.44 35.66
N PRO A 490 22.49 19.54 35.39
CA PRO A 490 23.03 19.33 34.04
C PRO A 490 22.61 17.98 33.45
N ALA A 491 22.18 18.03 32.19
CA ALA A 491 21.66 16.89 31.47
C ALA A 491 21.99 17.00 29.97
N LYS A 492 21.72 15.97 29.18
CA LYS A 492 21.98 15.95 27.74
C LYS A 492 20.73 15.65 26.96
N ARG A 493 20.49 16.37 25.85
CA ARG A 493 19.43 16.04 24.92
C ARG A 493 19.73 14.73 24.20
N GLU A 494 18.66 14.03 23.82
CA GLU A 494 18.74 12.92 22.86
C GLU A 494 19.27 13.45 21.51
N THR A 495 20.21 12.73 20.92
CA THR A 495 20.88 13.17 19.69
C THR A 495 20.39 12.44 18.43
N ASN A 496 19.66 11.33 18.60
CA ASN A 496 19.01 10.67 17.49
C ASN A 496 17.77 11.46 17.02
N THR A 497 17.44 11.30 15.76
CA THR A 497 16.21 11.86 15.18
C THR A 497 15.17 10.78 14.90
N MET A 498 13.94 11.17 14.68
CA MET A 498 12.86 10.28 14.30
C MET A 498 13.01 9.86 12.82
N PRO A 499 12.45 8.73 12.41
CA PRO A 499 12.38 8.35 11.00
C PRO A 499 11.39 9.24 10.26
N GLN A 500 11.54 9.39 8.94
CA GLN A 500 10.57 10.13 8.10
C GLN A 500 9.12 9.67 8.28
N TRP A 501 8.92 8.41 8.63
CA TRP A 501 7.60 7.82 8.89
C TRP A 501 6.88 8.42 10.10
N ALA A 502 7.59 9.10 10.99
CA ALA A 502 6.99 9.73 12.17
C ALA A 502 6.00 10.83 11.78
N GLY A 503 6.42 11.76 10.92
CA GLY A 503 5.56 12.83 10.40
C GLY A 503 4.48 12.31 9.46
N SER A 504 4.82 11.35 8.58
CA SER A 504 3.88 10.81 7.60
C SER A 504 2.81 9.89 8.22
N SER A 505 2.97 9.44 9.46
CA SER A 505 1.98 8.57 10.11
C SER A 505 0.71 9.29 10.58
N TRP A 506 0.70 10.61 10.61
CA TRP A 506 -0.44 11.40 11.12
C TRP A 506 -0.78 12.65 10.29
N TYR A 507 -0.04 12.99 9.24
CA TYR A 507 -0.14 14.23 8.46
C TYR A 507 -1.55 14.50 7.92
N PHE A 508 -2.31 13.46 7.59
CA PHE A 508 -3.70 13.57 7.11
C PHE A 508 -4.65 14.23 8.13
N LEU A 509 -4.35 14.15 9.43
CA LEU A 509 -5.06 14.87 10.47
C LEU A 509 -4.73 16.36 10.44
N ARG A 510 -3.46 16.69 10.17
CA ARG A 510 -2.99 18.07 10.19
C ARG A 510 -3.53 18.93 9.07
N TYR A 511 -3.76 18.34 7.91
CA TYR A 511 -4.29 19.07 6.75
C TYR A 511 -5.57 19.81 7.04
N VAL A 512 -6.49 19.22 7.80
CA VAL A 512 -7.79 19.85 8.08
C VAL A 512 -7.73 20.96 9.12
N ASP A 513 -6.58 21.08 9.83
CA ASP A 513 -6.39 22.09 10.90
C ASP A 513 -4.94 22.59 10.99
N ASN A 514 -4.31 22.83 9.84
CA ASN A 514 -2.88 23.11 9.71
C ASN A 514 -2.41 24.41 10.38
N HIS A 515 -3.30 25.35 10.67
CA HIS A 515 -3.01 26.62 11.36
C HIS A 515 -3.30 26.60 12.86
N ASN A 516 -3.76 25.49 13.42
CA ASN A 516 -4.03 25.35 14.84
C ASN A 516 -2.72 25.21 15.64
N ASN A 517 -2.43 26.17 16.51
CA ASN A 517 -1.22 26.16 17.34
C ASN A 517 -1.47 25.59 18.75
N GLU A 518 -2.73 25.38 19.13
CA GLU A 518 -3.15 24.93 20.46
C GLU A 518 -3.26 23.39 20.50
N GLU A 519 -3.72 22.77 19.42
CA GLU A 519 -3.98 21.34 19.31
C GLU A 519 -3.44 20.77 18.01
N LEU A 520 -3.15 19.47 18.01
CA LEU A 520 -2.78 18.74 16.81
C LEU A 520 -3.86 18.86 15.72
N VAL A 521 -5.10 18.69 16.12
CA VAL A 521 -6.33 18.93 15.35
C VAL A 521 -7.46 19.20 16.35
N SER A 522 -8.30 20.19 16.11
CA SER A 522 -9.46 20.43 16.94
C SER A 522 -10.50 19.33 16.76
N ARG A 523 -11.17 18.97 17.84
CA ARG A 523 -12.21 17.95 17.81
C ARG A 523 -13.32 18.27 16.82
N GLU A 524 -13.75 19.53 16.76
CA GLU A 524 -14.77 20.00 15.82
C GLU A 524 -14.39 19.70 14.35
N LYS A 525 -13.15 20.04 13.94
CA LYS A 525 -12.69 19.79 12.58
C LYS A 525 -12.43 18.32 12.33
N ALA A 526 -11.92 17.57 13.30
CA ALA A 526 -11.73 16.13 13.19
C ALA A 526 -13.07 15.43 12.93
N ASP A 527 -14.10 15.73 13.70
CA ASP A 527 -15.44 15.12 13.58
C ASP A 527 -16.13 15.51 12.26
N ALA A 528 -15.90 16.75 11.77
CA ALA A 528 -16.51 17.24 10.54
C ALA A 528 -15.83 16.71 9.24
N MET A 529 -14.50 16.50 9.27
CA MET A 529 -13.71 16.32 8.05
C MET A 529 -13.01 14.96 7.93
N LEU A 530 -12.88 14.20 9.01
CA LEU A 530 -12.17 12.92 9.05
C LEU A 530 -13.15 11.76 9.30
N PRO A 531 -12.74 10.51 9.12
CA PRO A 531 -11.49 10.03 8.50
C PRO A 531 -11.41 10.33 6.99
N VAL A 532 -10.29 9.96 6.37
CA VAL A 532 -10.09 10.06 4.91
C VAL A 532 -11.01 9.07 4.19
N ASP A 533 -11.82 9.55 3.25
CA ASP A 533 -12.79 8.70 2.52
C ASP A 533 -12.13 7.84 1.43
N MET A 534 -11.14 8.39 0.72
CA MET A 534 -10.38 7.70 -0.32
C MET A 534 -8.90 8.05 -0.20
N TYR A 535 -8.05 7.03 -0.15
CA TYR A 535 -6.61 7.18 -0.14
C TYR A 535 -5.98 6.51 -1.37
N ILE A 536 -5.13 7.25 -2.10
CA ILE A 536 -4.51 6.78 -3.33
C ILE A 536 -2.99 6.81 -3.17
N GLY A 537 -2.32 5.68 -3.43
CA GLY A 537 -0.87 5.58 -3.27
C GLY A 537 -0.29 4.22 -3.58
N GLY A 538 1.04 4.11 -3.53
CA GLY A 538 1.77 2.91 -3.91
C GLY A 538 1.56 1.73 -2.95
N VAL A 539 1.53 0.51 -3.49
CA VAL A 539 1.39 -0.73 -2.70
C VAL A 539 2.61 -1.03 -1.84
N GLU A 540 3.78 -0.46 -2.16
CA GLU A 540 5.02 -0.59 -1.39
C GLU A 540 4.91 -0.13 0.05
N HIS A 541 3.95 0.75 0.32
CA HIS A 541 3.68 1.27 1.67
C HIS A 541 2.80 0.36 2.54
N ALA A 542 2.38 -0.82 2.05
CA ALA A 542 1.45 -1.71 2.74
C ALA A 542 1.87 -2.05 4.19
N VAL A 543 3.14 -2.39 4.41
CA VAL A 543 3.69 -2.75 5.72
C VAL A 543 4.59 -1.67 6.34
N LEU A 544 4.68 -0.50 5.68
CA LEU A 544 5.39 0.70 6.13
C LEU A 544 4.36 1.76 6.57
N HIS A 545 4.25 2.83 5.79
CA HIS A 545 3.39 3.97 6.07
C HIS A 545 1.94 3.59 6.44
N LEU A 546 1.31 2.68 5.70
CA LEU A 546 -0.09 2.29 5.97
C LEU A 546 -0.25 1.58 7.32
N LEU A 547 0.71 0.75 7.71
CA LEU A 547 0.70 0.08 9.01
C LEU A 547 0.95 1.08 10.15
N TYR A 548 1.91 1.98 9.97
CA TYR A 548 2.25 2.98 10.98
C TYR A 548 1.15 4.02 11.16
N SER A 549 0.50 4.46 10.09
CA SER A 549 -0.65 5.38 10.17
C SER A 549 -1.82 4.76 10.94
N ARG A 550 -2.10 3.47 10.76
CA ARG A 550 -3.11 2.74 11.53
C ARG A 550 -2.74 2.67 13.02
N PHE A 551 -1.47 2.39 13.33
CA PHE A 551 -0.98 2.38 14.70
C PHE A 551 -1.13 3.76 15.38
N TYR A 552 -0.70 4.84 14.72
CA TYR A 552 -0.83 6.20 15.24
C TYR A 552 -2.30 6.60 15.44
N THR A 553 -3.15 6.28 14.48
CA THR A 553 -4.59 6.58 14.58
C THR A 553 -5.23 5.87 15.77
N LYS A 554 -4.94 4.58 15.97
CA LYS A 554 -5.44 3.83 17.12
C LYS A 554 -4.96 4.43 18.45
N PHE A 555 -3.68 4.81 18.51
CA PHE A 555 -3.12 5.46 19.69
C PHE A 555 -3.78 6.82 19.99
N LEU A 556 -3.94 7.67 18.97
CA LEU A 556 -4.60 8.98 19.11
C LEU A 556 -6.08 8.86 19.48
N CYS A 557 -6.75 7.82 19.00
CA CYS A 557 -8.09 7.47 19.44
C CYS A 557 -8.12 7.07 20.92
N ASP A 558 -7.20 6.20 21.34
CA ASP A 558 -7.13 5.71 22.73
C ASP A 558 -6.90 6.85 23.75
N ILE A 559 -6.13 7.87 23.37
CA ILE A 559 -5.91 9.05 24.23
C ILE A 559 -6.94 10.17 24.02
N GLY A 560 -7.98 9.95 23.23
CA GLY A 560 -9.13 10.84 23.06
C GLY A 560 -8.91 12.07 22.17
N VAL A 561 -7.88 12.11 21.33
CA VAL A 561 -7.65 13.19 20.35
C VAL A 561 -8.67 13.13 19.21
N ILE A 562 -8.98 11.93 18.76
CA ILE A 562 -9.97 11.63 17.71
C ILE A 562 -10.89 10.49 18.17
N ASP A 563 -12.02 10.26 17.50
CA ASP A 563 -13.01 9.23 17.87
C ASP A 563 -13.12 8.07 16.85
N PHE A 564 -12.23 8.02 15.89
CA PHE A 564 -12.12 6.94 14.94
C PHE A 564 -10.76 6.25 15.09
N ASP A 565 -10.70 4.94 14.81
CA ASP A 565 -9.52 4.09 15.04
C ASP A 565 -8.86 3.57 13.76
N GLU A 566 -9.34 3.99 12.58
CA GLU A 566 -8.76 3.70 11.27
C GLU A 566 -8.66 4.98 10.42
N PRO A 567 -7.49 5.23 9.79
CA PRO A 567 -7.23 6.52 9.14
C PRO A 567 -7.92 6.67 7.78
N PHE A 568 -8.02 5.57 7.01
CA PHE A 568 -8.42 5.58 5.61
C PHE A 568 -9.53 4.56 5.38
N VAL A 569 -10.74 5.01 4.98
CA VAL A 569 -11.89 4.14 4.76
C VAL A 569 -11.66 3.25 3.54
N LYS A 570 -11.29 3.87 2.41
CA LYS A 570 -11.02 3.17 1.16
C LYS A 570 -9.59 3.45 0.68
N LEU A 571 -8.93 2.40 0.21
CA LEU A 571 -7.58 2.48 -0.37
C LEU A 571 -7.62 2.03 -1.83
N PHE A 572 -6.96 2.79 -2.69
CA PHE A 572 -6.66 2.38 -4.05
C PHE A 572 -5.14 2.42 -4.30
N ASN A 573 -4.59 1.32 -4.78
CA ASN A 573 -3.17 1.26 -5.15
C ASN A 573 -3.03 1.33 -6.67
N GLN A 574 -2.38 2.40 -7.16
CA GLN A 574 -2.01 2.49 -8.56
C GLN A 574 -0.76 1.65 -8.85
N GLY A 575 -0.70 1.09 -10.05
CA GLY A 575 0.52 0.47 -10.57
C GLY A 575 1.56 1.51 -11.00
N MET A 576 2.80 1.10 -11.11
CA MET A 576 3.91 1.96 -11.52
C MET A 576 3.90 2.18 -13.03
N ILE A 577 4.26 3.40 -13.46
CA ILE A 577 4.68 3.66 -14.83
C ILE A 577 6.17 3.38 -14.94
N THR A 578 6.51 2.43 -15.80
CA THR A 578 7.90 2.02 -16.08
C THR A 578 8.39 2.65 -17.39
N GLY A 579 9.69 2.76 -17.53
CA GLY A 579 10.32 3.05 -18.82
C GLY A 579 10.38 1.80 -19.70
N LYS A 580 11.06 1.91 -20.85
CA LYS A 580 11.24 0.79 -21.79
C LYS A 580 11.76 -0.48 -21.12
N ASN A 581 11.23 -1.63 -21.53
CA ASN A 581 11.55 -2.97 -21.01
C ASN A 581 11.15 -3.18 -19.53
N GLY A 582 10.10 -2.50 -19.04
CA GLY A 582 9.61 -2.64 -17.67
C GLY A 582 10.56 -2.10 -16.59
N ILE A 583 11.56 -1.32 -16.97
CA ILE A 583 12.54 -0.78 -16.02
C ILE A 583 11.95 0.42 -15.30
N LYS A 584 11.95 0.38 -13.95
CA LYS A 584 11.51 1.53 -13.14
C LYS A 584 12.23 2.80 -13.57
N MET A 585 11.47 3.88 -13.81
CA MET A 585 12.01 5.18 -14.12
C MET A 585 12.87 5.69 -12.96
N SER A 586 14.11 6.10 -13.28
CA SER A 586 14.96 6.77 -12.31
C SER A 586 15.95 7.70 -13.02
N LYS A 587 16.26 8.82 -12.37
CA LYS A 587 17.21 9.81 -12.92
C LYS A 587 18.61 9.23 -13.09
N SER A 588 19.01 8.30 -12.21
CA SER A 588 20.30 7.63 -12.31
C SER A 588 20.43 6.73 -13.56
N LYS A 589 19.31 6.26 -14.09
CA LYS A 589 19.26 5.44 -15.31
C LYS A 589 19.00 6.25 -16.58
N GLY A 590 18.72 7.56 -16.47
CA GLY A 590 18.45 8.45 -17.59
C GLY A 590 17.18 8.10 -18.41
N ASN A 591 16.24 7.34 -17.81
CA ASN A 591 15.02 6.86 -18.47
C ASN A 591 13.74 7.58 -17.97
N VAL A 592 13.88 8.77 -17.39
CA VAL A 592 12.78 9.58 -16.88
C VAL A 592 12.13 10.37 -18.01
N VAL A 593 10.81 10.36 -18.07
CA VAL A 593 10.01 11.22 -18.97
C VAL A 593 9.47 12.40 -18.18
N SER A 594 9.81 13.62 -18.65
CA SER A 594 9.36 14.87 -18.01
C SER A 594 7.92 15.20 -18.41
N PRO A 595 7.04 15.48 -17.45
CA PRO A 595 5.69 15.96 -17.78
C PRO A 595 5.71 17.35 -18.40
N ASP A 596 6.69 18.20 -18.10
CA ASP A 596 6.78 19.58 -18.60
C ASP A 596 6.81 19.64 -20.13
N ASP A 597 7.58 18.75 -20.79
CA ASP A 597 7.67 18.68 -22.24
C ASP A 597 6.35 18.21 -22.86
N LEU A 598 5.69 17.26 -22.26
CA LEU A 598 4.41 16.72 -22.74
C LEU A 598 3.27 17.72 -22.61
N VAL A 599 3.21 18.45 -21.49
CA VAL A 599 2.23 19.53 -21.30
C VAL A 599 2.46 20.65 -22.31
N ARG A 600 3.71 21.05 -22.56
CA ARG A 600 4.04 22.07 -23.56
C ARG A 600 3.57 21.68 -24.95
N ASP A 601 3.73 20.42 -25.35
CA ASP A 601 3.54 19.96 -26.72
C ASP A 601 2.11 19.46 -27.00
N TYR A 602 1.46 18.82 -25.99
CA TYR A 602 0.15 18.19 -26.13
C TYR A 602 -0.94 18.80 -25.22
N GLY A 603 -0.57 19.56 -24.22
CA GLY A 603 -1.48 20.08 -23.20
C GLY A 603 -1.68 19.17 -22.01
N CYS A 604 -2.10 19.77 -20.90
CA CYS A 604 -2.39 19.10 -19.64
C CYS A 604 -3.50 18.05 -19.80
N ASP A 605 -4.62 18.43 -20.44
CA ASP A 605 -5.77 17.53 -20.62
C ASP A 605 -5.41 16.25 -21.39
N SER A 606 -4.54 16.35 -22.40
CA SER A 606 -4.05 15.20 -23.16
C SER A 606 -3.19 14.28 -22.29
N LEU A 607 -2.29 14.85 -21.49
CA LEU A 607 -1.44 14.06 -20.60
C LEU A 607 -2.27 13.39 -19.49
N ARG A 608 -3.21 14.10 -18.86
CA ARG A 608 -4.13 13.54 -17.87
C ARG A 608 -4.88 12.33 -18.42
N MET A 609 -5.49 12.46 -19.57
CA MET A 609 -6.22 11.34 -20.19
C MET A 609 -5.30 10.20 -20.61
N TYR A 610 -4.07 10.49 -21.04
CA TYR A 610 -3.12 9.44 -21.42
C TYR A 610 -2.60 8.67 -20.20
N GLU A 611 -2.32 9.33 -19.06
CA GLU A 611 -1.96 8.66 -17.80
C GLU A 611 -3.01 7.63 -17.35
N LEU A 612 -4.28 7.90 -17.64
CA LEU A 612 -5.37 6.97 -17.36
C LEU A 612 -5.49 5.86 -18.41
N PHE A 613 -5.17 6.17 -19.67
CA PHE A 613 -5.37 5.27 -20.81
C PHE A 613 -4.27 4.23 -20.99
N VAL A 614 -3.05 4.50 -20.48
CA VAL A 614 -1.86 3.67 -20.71
C VAL A 614 -2.01 2.20 -20.27
N GLY A 615 -2.93 1.92 -19.34
CA GLY A 615 -3.24 0.58 -18.87
C GLY A 615 -4.19 0.57 -17.67
N PRO A 616 -4.61 -0.60 -17.20
CA PRO A 616 -5.40 -0.72 -15.98
C PRO A 616 -4.70 0.01 -14.82
N PRO A 617 -5.43 0.87 -14.07
CA PRO A 617 -4.79 1.75 -13.11
C PRO A 617 -4.08 1.02 -11.95
N GLU A 618 -4.52 -0.20 -11.61
CA GLU A 618 -3.94 -1.05 -10.57
C GLU A 618 -2.71 -1.85 -11.02
N LEU A 619 -2.43 -1.90 -12.33
CA LEU A 619 -1.31 -2.66 -12.91
C LEU A 619 -0.18 -1.73 -13.34
N ASP A 620 1.05 -2.27 -13.30
CA ASP A 620 2.20 -1.60 -13.88
C ASP A 620 2.02 -1.48 -15.40
N ALA A 621 2.47 -0.37 -15.96
CA ALA A 621 2.39 -0.12 -17.39
C ALA A 621 3.69 0.48 -17.92
N GLU A 622 4.09 0.09 -19.14
CA GLU A 622 5.23 0.67 -19.83
C GLU A 622 4.81 1.95 -20.56
N TRP A 623 5.57 3.02 -20.38
CA TRP A 623 5.33 4.28 -21.05
C TRP A 623 5.71 4.22 -22.54
N ASP A 624 4.78 4.61 -23.42
CA ASP A 624 5.03 4.80 -24.87
C ASP A 624 4.76 6.25 -25.25
N ASP A 625 5.81 6.97 -25.63
CA ASP A 625 5.74 8.39 -26.04
C ASP A 625 4.77 8.65 -27.21
N ARG A 626 4.43 7.62 -28.01
CA ARG A 626 3.52 7.74 -29.15
C ARG A 626 2.05 7.64 -28.75
N GLY A 627 1.74 7.08 -27.59
CA GLY A 627 0.37 6.84 -27.15
C GLY A 627 -0.41 8.15 -26.91
N ILE A 628 0.27 9.20 -26.43
CA ILE A 628 -0.33 10.51 -26.18
C ILE A 628 -0.85 11.18 -27.47
N ASP A 629 -0.22 10.91 -28.63
CA ASP A 629 -0.71 11.40 -29.93
C ASP A 629 -2.14 10.92 -30.23
N GLY A 630 -2.46 9.68 -29.85
CA GLY A 630 -3.80 9.10 -30.02
C GLY A 630 -4.85 9.87 -29.22
N VAL A 631 -4.55 10.17 -27.96
CA VAL A 631 -5.43 10.95 -27.08
C VAL A 631 -5.57 12.38 -27.55
N TYR A 632 -4.48 13.03 -27.95
CA TYR A 632 -4.53 14.40 -28.47
C TYR A 632 -5.39 14.51 -29.76
N ARG A 633 -5.26 13.55 -30.68
CA ARG A 633 -6.11 13.48 -31.88
C ARG A 633 -7.57 13.25 -31.54
N PHE A 634 -7.84 12.43 -30.52
CA PHE A 634 -9.19 12.21 -30.01
C PHE A 634 -9.80 13.51 -29.46
N LEU A 635 -9.06 14.27 -28.61
CA LEU A 635 -9.54 15.55 -28.08
C LEU A 635 -9.84 16.57 -29.22
N LYS A 636 -8.96 16.66 -30.21
CA LYS A 636 -9.24 17.47 -31.42
C LYS A 636 -10.52 17.05 -32.16
N LYS A 637 -10.74 15.75 -32.27
CA LYS A 637 -11.94 15.20 -32.93
C LYS A 637 -13.22 15.56 -32.15
N LEU A 638 -13.17 15.42 -30.83
CA LEU A 638 -14.26 15.79 -29.94
C LEU A 638 -14.52 17.29 -29.99
N TRP A 639 -13.48 18.12 -29.93
CA TRP A 639 -13.59 19.56 -30.08
C TRP A 639 -14.28 19.97 -31.37
N ASN A 640 -13.86 19.40 -32.50
CA ASN A 640 -14.48 19.68 -33.79
C ASN A 640 -15.96 19.28 -33.83
N LEU A 641 -16.32 18.12 -33.30
CA LEU A 641 -17.72 17.68 -33.22
C LEU A 641 -18.59 18.69 -32.47
N LEU A 642 -18.10 19.17 -31.33
CA LEU A 642 -18.82 20.10 -30.47
C LEU A 642 -18.91 21.49 -31.10
N MET A 643 -17.79 22.03 -31.62
CA MET A 643 -17.77 23.34 -32.28
C MET A 643 -18.56 23.38 -33.58
N ASP A 644 -18.57 22.29 -34.34
CA ASP A 644 -19.37 22.22 -35.58
C ASP A 644 -20.88 22.09 -35.32
N SER A 645 -21.28 21.66 -34.11
CA SER A 645 -22.69 21.44 -33.74
C SER A 645 -23.32 22.57 -32.90
N LYS A 646 -22.53 23.31 -32.11
CA LYS A 646 -22.98 24.23 -31.04
C LYS A 646 -24.00 25.29 -31.45
N ASP A 647 -23.88 25.82 -32.66
CA ASP A 647 -24.74 26.91 -33.17
C ASP A 647 -25.90 26.39 -34.04
N LYS A 648 -26.18 25.09 -34.06
CA LYS A 648 -27.19 24.44 -34.87
C LYS A 648 -28.39 24.01 -34.03
N ASP A 649 -29.59 24.25 -34.51
CA ASP A 649 -30.84 23.73 -33.92
C ASP A 649 -31.09 22.30 -34.39
N ILE A 650 -30.37 21.35 -33.83
CA ILE A 650 -30.49 19.93 -34.13
C ILE A 650 -31.50 19.31 -33.16
N LYS A 651 -32.57 18.72 -33.71
CA LYS A 651 -33.54 17.98 -32.90
C LYS A 651 -32.95 16.62 -32.46
N PRO A 652 -33.15 16.21 -31.20
CA PRO A 652 -32.65 14.92 -30.72
C PRO A 652 -33.31 13.77 -31.48
N THR A 653 -32.50 12.93 -32.11
CA THR A 653 -32.98 11.67 -32.70
C THR A 653 -32.97 10.57 -31.66
N LYS A 654 -33.75 9.50 -31.88
CA LYS A 654 -33.72 8.32 -31.01
C LYS A 654 -32.32 7.72 -30.86
N GLU A 655 -31.54 7.75 -31.93
CA GLU A 655 -30.16 7.27 -31.96
C GLU A 655 -29.23 8.16 -31.09
N MET A 656 -29.36 9.50 -31.17
CA MET A 656 -28.61 10.43 -30.31
C MET A 656 -28.93 10.20 -28.81
N ILE A 657 -30.23 10.12 -28.46
CA ILE A 657 -30.70 9.88 -27.10
C ILE A 657 -30.08 8.56 -26.55
N LYS A 658 -30.16 7.50 -27.34
CA LYS A 658 -29.62 6.19 -26.97
C LYS A 658 -28.10 6.23 -26.72
N VAL A 659 -27.31 6.84 -27.62
CA VAL A 659 -25.88 6.96 -27.49
C VAL A 659 -25.53 7.80 -26.27
N ARG A 660 -26.23 8.89 -26.00
CA ARG A 660 -26.06 9.74 -24.82
C ARG A 660 -26.25 8.94 -23.54
N HIS A 661 -27.36 8.20 -23.39
CA HIS A 661 -27.59 7.40 -22.17
C HIS A 661 -26.61 6.23 -22.03
N LYS A 662 -26.21 5.56 -23.11
CA LYS A 662 -25.15 4.54 -23.10
C LYS A 662 -23.82 5.13 -22.67
N LEU A 663 -23.47 6.32 -23.16
CA LEU A 663 -22.23 7.01 -22.75
C LEU A 663 -22.23 7.31 -21.25
N VAL A 664 -23.32 7.88 -20.71
CA VAL A 664 -23.43 8.17 -19.27
C VAL A 664 -23.28 6.87 -18.46
N TYR A 665 -23.96 5.81 -18.86
CA TYR A 665 -23.89 4.50 -18.21
C TYR A 665 -22.45 3.93 -18.21
N ASP A 666 -21.83 3.88 -19.39
CA ASP A 666 -20.49 3.32 -19.56
C ASP A 666 -19.44 4.10 -18.76
N ILE A 667 -19.47 5.42 -18.82
CA ILE A 667 -18.53 6.27 -18.08
C ILE A 667 -18.74 6.10 -16.56
N THR A 668 -19.99 6.16 -16.08
CA THR A 668 -20.30 6.06 -14.66
C THR A 668 -19.87 4.71 -14.08
N THR A 669 -20.27 3.61 -14.71
CA THR A 669 -19.98 2.26 -14.20
C THR A 669 -18.49 1.92 -14.23
N ARG A 670 -17.79 2.33 -15.29
CA ARG A 670 -16.35 2.12 -15.43
C ARG A 670 -15.55 3.01 -14.46
N LEU A 671 -16.00 4.23 -14.22
CA LEU A 671 -15.38 5.14 -13.25
C LEU A 671 -15.55 4.62 -11.81
N GLU A 672 -16.76 4.19 -11.44
CA GLU A 672 -17.04 3.62 -10.11
C GLU A 672 -16.30 2.32 -9.84
N SER A 673 -16.01 1.52 -10.87
CA SER A 673 -15.19 0.32 -10.79
C SER A 673 -13.69 0.59 -10.93
N PHE A 674 -13.25 1.86 -10.99
CA PHE A 674 -11.85 2.26 -11.26
C PHE A 674 -11.25 1.70 -12.55
N SER A 675 -12.07 1.30 -13.53
CA SER A 675 -11.63 0.84 -14.86
C SER A 675 -11.31 2.03 -15.79
N LEU A 676 -10.44 2.94 -15.35
CA LEU A 676 -10.24 4.27 -15.93
C LEU A 676 -9.72 4.23 -17.37
N ASN A 677 -8.89 3.26 -17.71
CA ASN A 677 -8.43 3.07 -19.09
C ASN A 677 -9.57 2.76 -20.04
N THR A 678 -10.58 2.02 -19.60
CA THR A 678 -11.77 1.70 -20.40
C THR A 678 -12.76 2.86 -20.46
N VAL A 679 -12.73 3.81 -19.52
CA VAL A 679 -13.45 5.09 -19.63
C VAL A 679 -12.97 5.87 -20.86
N ILE A 680 -11.68 5.97 -21.06
CA ILE A 680 -11.09 6.69 -22.21
C ILE A 680 -11.47 6.01 -23.51
N SER A 681 -11.45 4.67 -23.58
CA SER A 681 -11.94 3.92 -24.75
C SER A 681 -13.41 4.20 -25.04
N ALA A 682 -14.27 4.24 -23.99
CA ALA A 682 -15.69 4.54 -24.16
C ALA A 682 -15.91 5.93 -24.75
N PHE A 683 -15.19 6.95 -24.29
CA PHE A 683 -15.25 8.27 -24.89
C PHE A 683 -14.89 8.22 -26.39
N MET A 684 -13.83 7.51 -26.76
CA MET A 684 -13.41 7.38 -28.16
C MET A 684 -14.47 6.68 -29.03
N GLU A 685 -15.04 5.58 -28.54
CA GLU A 685 -16.06 4.78 -29.24
C GLU A 685 -17.35 5.58 -29.46
N HIS A 686 -17.90 6.16 -28.39
CA HIS A 686 -19.13 6.94 -28.46
C HIS A 686 -18.95 8.23 -29.28
N THR A 687 -17.77 8.89 -29.18
CA THR A 687 -17.48 10.06 -30.04
C THR A 687 -17.45 9.65 -31.53
N ASN A 688 -16.90 8.50 -31.88
CA ASN A 688 -16.92 8.01 -33.26
C ASN A 688 -18.34 7.80 -33.77
N THR A 689 -19.21 7.24 -32.94
CA THR A 689 -20.65 7.05 -33.26
C THR A 689 -21.32 8.39 -33.45
N LEU A 690 -21.11 9.35 -32.52
CA LEU A 690 -21.69 10.69 -32.60
C LEU A 690 -21.21 11.46 -33.85
N VAL A 691 -19.95 11.32 -34.24
CA VAL A 691 -19.41 11.91 -35.48
C VAL A 691 -20.11 11.32 -36.72
N ALA A 692 -20.40 10.02 -36.72
CA ALA A 692 -21.16 9.40 -37.84
C ALA A 692 -22.60 9.92 -37.88
N ILE A 693 -23.26 10.03 -36.72
CA ILE A 693 -24.61 10.64 -36.62
C ILE A 693 -24.57 12.09 -37.06
N ALA A 694 -23.63 12.90 -36.61
CA ALA A 694 -23.48 14.30 -36.96
C ALA A 694 -23.32 14.53 -38.48
N LYS A 695 -22.64 13.63 -39.18
CA LYS A 695 -22.54 13.68 -40.67
C LYS A 695 -23.87 13.43 -41.36
N LYS A 696 -24.71 12.59 -40.80
CA LYS A 696 -26.01 12.22 -41.33
C LYS A 696 -27.06 13.30 -41.03
N GLU A 697 -27.10 13.77 -39.79
CA GLU A 697 -28.11 14.66 -39.24
C GLU A 697 -27.72 16.16 -39.29
N GLY A 698 -26.50 16.48 -39.72
CA GLY A 698 -25.97 17.85 -39.80
C GLY A 698 -25.35 18.38 -38.53
N GLY A 699 -25.38 17.63 -37.43
CA GLY A 699 -24.83 17.98 -36.13
C GLY A 699 -25.34 17.05 -35.03
N VAL A 700 -25.11 17.40 -33.78
CA VAL A 700 -25.58 16.70 -32.58
C VAL A 700 -26.46 17.65 -31.76
N ASP A 701 -27.50 17.13 -31.12
CA ASP A 701 -28.41 17.90 -30.26
C ASP A 701 -27.76 18.50 -29.03
N ARG A 702 -28.34 19.59 -28.51
CA ARG A 702 -27.80 20.36 -27.40
C ARG A 702 -27.62 19.55 -26.12
N ASP A 703 -28.58 18.71 -25.73
CA ASP A 703 -28.52 17.92 -24.51
C ASP A 703 -27.37 16.91 -24.57
N THR A 704 -27.05 16.37 -25.75
CA THR A 704 -25.90 15.47 -25.95
C THR A 704 -24.57 16.23 -25.83
N LEU A 705 -24.49 17.47 -26.35
CA LEU A 705 -23.28 18.32 -26.21
C LEU A 705 -23.03 18.69 -24.76
N ASP A 706 -24.04 19.13 -24.02
CA ASP A 706 -23.96 19.45 -22.60
C ASP A 706 -23.54 18.21 -21.78
N THR A 707 -24.13 17.06 -22.06
CA THR A 707 -23.77 15.79 -21.40
C THR A 707 -22.31 15.42 -21.63
N LEU A 708 -21.81 15.55 -22.87
CA LEU A 708 -20.41 15.30 -23.20
C LEU A 708 -19.45 16.21 -22.41
N ALA A 709 -19.77 17.51 -22.31
CA ALA A 709 -18.96 18.46 -21.56
C ALA A 709 -18.87 18.09 -20.09
N VAL A 710 -20.00 17.73 -19.45
CA VAL A 710 -20.03 17.35 -18.03
C VAL A 710 -19.27 16.05 -17.79
N LEU A 711 -19.47 15.03 -18.64
CA LEU A 711 -18.75 13.75 -18.49
C LEU A 711 -17.24 13.89 -18.70
N LEU A 712 -16.82 14.80 -19.59
CA LEU A 712 -15.41 15.07 -19.88
C LEU A 712 -14.70 15.82 -18.73
N ALA A 713 -15.44 16.60 -17.95
CA ALA A 713 -14.88 17.51 -16.95
C ALA A 713 -13.89 16.89 -15.95
N PRO A 714 -14.09 15.68 -15.41
CA PRO A 714 -13.09 15.06 -14.54
C PRO A 714 -11.77 14.73 -15.26
N PHE A 715 -11.80 14.43 -16.54
CA PHE A 715 -10.69 13.87 -17.32
C PHE A 715 -9.91 14.95 -18.05
N ALA A 716 -10.59 15.88 -18.69
CA ALA A 716 -10.03 16.99 -19.46
C ALA A 716 -10.73 18.32 -19.05
N PRO A 717 -10.45 18.80 -17.83
CA PRO A 717 -11.22 19.89 -17.21
C PRO A 717 -11.16 21.21 -17.96
N HIS A 718 -10.04 21.55 -18.57
CA HIS A 718 -9.92 22.82 -19.31
C HIS A 718 -10.77 22.81 -20.59
N MET A 719 -10.71 21.74 -21.36
CA MET A 719 -11.52 21.57 -22.55
C MET A 719 -13.00 21.53 -22.21
N ALA A 720 -13.37 20.84 -21.13
CA ALA A 720 -14.76 20.72 -20.71
C ALA A 720 -15.37 22.07 -20.32
N GLU A 721 -14.66 22.89 -19.56
CA GLU A 721 -15.09 24.25 -19.21
C GLU A 721 -15.20 25.15 -20.45
N GLU A 722 -14.23 25.08 -21.37
CA GLU A 722 -14.28 25.88 -22.60
C GLU A 722 -15.48 25.51 -23.46
N ILE A 723 -15.73 24.21 -23.67
CA ILE A 723 -16.89 23.71 -24.38
C ILE A 723 -18.18 24.17 -23.69
N TRP A 724 -18.27 24.04 -22.38
CA TRP A 724 -19.42 24.43 -21.58
C TRP A 724 -19.75 25.92 -21.71
N GLU A 725 -18.72 26.79 -21.66
CA GLU A 725 -18.86 28.22 -21.89
C GLU A 725 -19.29 28.55 -23.35
N GLU A 726 -18.64 27.87 -24.32
CA GLU A 726 -18.99 28.03 -25.76
C GLU A 726 -20.39 27.58 -26.08
N LEU A 727 -20.96 26.66 -25.29
CA LEU A 727 -22.37 26.29 -25.36
C LEU A 727 -23.30 27.37 -24.73
N GLY A 728 -22.77 28.48 -24.19
CA GLY A 728 -23.51 29.58 -23.61
C GLY A 728 -23.92 29.39 -22.14
N ASN A 729 -23.38 28.39 -21.45
CA ASN A 729 -23.55 28.21 -20.01
C ASN A 729 -22.73 29.25 -19.23
N LYS A 730 -23.29 29.81 -18.16
CA LYS A 730 -22.64 30.90 -17.40
C LYS A 730 -21.82 30.42 -16.20
N GLU A 731 -22.30 29.38 -15.56
CA GLU A 731 -21.63 28.76 -14.41
C GLU A 731 -20.58 27.75 -14.87
N SER A 732 -19.65 27.39 -13.98
CA SER A 732 -18.68 26.33 -14.26
C SER A 732 -19.37 24.99 -14.52
N VAL A 733 -18.82 24.17 -15.42
CA VAL A 733 -19.29 22.83 -15.71
C VAL A 733 -19.37 21.96 -14.45
N PHE A 734 -18.55 22.23 -13.44
CA PHE A 734 -18.56 21.53 -12.14
C PHE A 734 -19.77 21.87 -11.25
N ARG A 735 -20.64 22.81 -11.67
CA ARG A 735 -21.93 23.12 -11.05
C ARG A 735 -23.11 22.37 -11.70
N ALA A 736 -22.91 21.76 -12.86
CA ALA A 736 -23.97 21.13 -13.63
C ALA A 736 -24.57 19.87 -12.98
N GLY A 737 -23.82 19.21 -12.10
CA GLY A 737 -24.19 17.91 -11.54
C GLY A 737 -23.92 16.74 -12.48
N TRP A 738 -23.66 15.57 -11.92
CA TRP A 738 -23.39 14.36 -12.72
C TRP A 738 -24.65 13.89 -13.45
N PRO A 739 -24.59 13.65 -14.77
CA PRO A 739 -25.78 13.30 -15.56
C PRO A 739 -26.31 11.90 -15.19
N LYS A 740 -27.62 11.74 -15.31
CA LYS A 740 -28.30 10.46 -15.07
C LYS A 740 -28.57 9.75 -16.39
N TYR A 741 -28.60 8.43 -16.36
CA TYR A 741 -28.96 7.60 -17.50
C TYR A 741 -30.29 6.90 -17.28
N ASP A 742 -30.99 6.62 -18.41
CA ASP A 742 -32.19 5.82 -18.44
C ASP A 742 -31.92 4.51 -19.19
N THR A 743 -32.10 3.39 -18.51
CA THR A 743 -31.86 2.05 -19.08
C THR A 743 -32.84 1.69 -20.22
N GLU A 744 -34.06 2.25 -20.19
CA GLU A 744 -35.03 2.05 -21.28
C GLU A 744 -34.58 2.75 -22.56
N ALA A 745 -34.08 4.00 -22.43
CA ALA A 745 -33.54 4.75 -23.55
C ALA A 745 -32.30 4.11 -24.21
N MET A 746 -31.60 3.22 -23.52
CA MET A 746 -30.43 2.51 -24.04
C MET A 746 -30.73 1.25 -24.83
N LYS A 747 -31.99 0.77 -24.79
CA LYS A 747 -32.35 -0.49 -25.46
C LYS A 747 -32.22 -0.35 -26.97
N ASP A 748 -31.72 -1.41 -27.59
CA ASP A 748 -31.74 -1.53 -29.04
C ASP A 748 -33.13 -1.96 -29.48
N ASP A 749 -33.72 -1.27 -30.46
CA ASP A 749 -34.99 -1.67 -31.05
C ASP A 749 -34.85 -2.91 -31.93
N GLU A 750 -33.64 -3.07 -32.52
CA GLU A 750 -33.31 -4.17 -33.42
C GLU A 750 -32.00 -4.80 -33.02
N ILE A 751 -31.88 -6.08 -33.20
CA ILE A 751 -30.62 -6.85 -33.01
C ILE A 751 -30.28 -7.62 -34.28
N GLU A 752 -29.02 -7.81 -34.54
CA GLU A 752 -28.51 -8.71 -35.56
C GLU A 752 -28.44 -10.12 -35.03
N ILE A 753 -29.12 -11.06 -35.66
CA ILE A 753 -29.02 -12.47 -35.30
C ILE A 753 -28.64 -13.33 -36.51
N PRO A 754 -27.75 -14.31 -36.32
CA PRO A 754 -27.43 -15.24 -37.40
C PRO A 754 -28.56 -16.21 -37.67
N VAL A 755 -28.80 -16.45 -38.96
CA VAL A 755 -29.74 -17.45 -39.47
C VAL A 755 -28.93 -18.61 -39.99
N GLN A 756 -29.21 -19.80 -39.49
CA GLN A 756 -28.50 -21.04 -39.82
C GLN A 756 -29.38 -22.01 -40.53
N ILE A 757 -28.77 -22.82 -41.42
CA ILE A 757 -29.35 -24.05 -41.97
C ILE A 757 -28.44 -25.21 -41.47
N ASN A 758 -29.06 -26.16 -40.78
CA ASN A 758 -28.36 -27.31 -40.21
C ASN A 758 -27.09 -26.93 -39.43
N GLY A 759 -27.16 -25.85 -38.63
CA GLY A 759 -26.03 -25.36 -37.77
C GLY A 759 -24.99 -24.50 -38.50
N LYS A 760 -25.12 -24.26 -39.81
CA LYS A 760 -24.21 -23.40 -40.58
C LYS A 760 -24.85 -22.08 -40.87
N THR A 761 -24.26 -20.94 -40.45
CA THR A 761 -24.74 -19.59 -40.71
C THR A 761 -24.83 -19.33 -42.21
N ARG A 762 -26.02 -18.86 -42.70
CA ARG A 762 -26.31 -18.61 -44.09
C ARG A 762 -26.68 -17.14 -44.35
N ALA A 763 -27.20 -16.44 -43.35
CA ALA A 763 -27.48 -15.03 -43.36
C ALA A 763 -27.36 -14.43 -41.96
N VAL A 764 -27.28 -13.12 -41.86
CA VAL A 764 -27.46 -12.34 -40.63
C VAL A 764 -28.58 -11.35 -40.90
N ILE A 765 -29.59 -11.30 -40.07
CA ILE A 765 -30.76 -10.44 -40.23
C ILE A 765 -30.89 -9.49 -39.02
N LYS A 766 -31.49 -8.32 -39.28
CA LYS A 766 -31.92 -7.40 -38.20
C LYS A 766 -33.37 -7.71 -37.88
N ILE A 767 -33.67 -7.94 -36.62
CA ILE A 767 -35.04 -8.13 -36.14
C ILE A 767 -35.27 -7.27 -34.89
N SER A 768 -36.53 -6.92 -34.66
CA SER A 768 -36.92 -6.23 -33.43
C SER A 768 -36.53 -7.06 -32.21
N THR A 769 -36.06 -6.37 -31.17
CA THR A 769 -35.74 -7.01 -29.87
C THR A 769 -36.99 -7.58 -29.20
N GLU A 770 -38.14 -7.11 -29.56
CA GLU A 770 -39.49 -7.54 -29.13
C GLU A 770 -40.15 -8.54 -30.09
N ALA A 771 -39.42 -8.95 -31.15
CA ALA A 771 -39.96 -9.90 -32.14
C ALA A 771 -40.36 -11.22 -31.47
N THR A 772 -41.57 -11.65 -31.78
CA THR A 772 -42.06 -12.96 -31.37
C THR A 772 -41.26 -14.06 -32.08
N LYS A 773 -41.34 -15.29 -31.54
CA LYS A 773 -40.68 -16.44 -32.16
C LYS A 773 -41.13 -16.63 -33.63
N GLU A 774 -42.40 -16.46 -33.88
CA GLU A 774 -43.03 -16.59 -35.20
C GLU A 774 -42.48 -15.55 -36.18
N GLU A 775 -42.41 -14.28 -35.77
CA GLU A 775 -41.85 -13.19 -36.57
C GLU A 775 -40.36 -13.38 -36.86
N ALA A 776 -39.58 -13.76 -35.83
CA ALA A 776 -38.17 -14.02 -36.01
C ALA A 776 -37.91 -15.17 -36.99
N ILE A 777 -38.64 -16.27 -36.87
CA ILE A 777 -38.50 -17.42 -37.74
C ILE A 777 -38.93 -17.05 -39.18
N ALA A 778 -40.00 -16.27 -39.34
CA ALA A 778 -40.49 -15.82 -40.65
C ALA A 778 -39.41 -14.96 -41.34
N ALA A 779 -38.89 -13.94 -40.67
CA ALA A 779 -37.82 -13.09 -41.19
C ALA A 779 -36.54 -13.90 -41.52
N GLY A 780 -36.19 -14.86 -40.64
CA GLY A 780 -35.09 -15.74 -40.88
C GLY A 780 -35.23 -16.62 -42.13
N LYS A 781 -36.42 -17.18 -42.36
CA LYS A 781 -36.74 -17.98 -43.53
C LYS A 781 -36.72 -17.16 -44.81
N GLU A 782 -37.24 -15.95 -44.77
CA GLU A 782 -37.23 -15.02 -45.92
C GLU A 782 -35.78 -14.70 -46.33
N ALA A 783 -34.90 -14.42 -45.37
CA ALA A 783 -33.49 -14.09 -45.63
C ALA A 783 -32.65 -15.25 -46.23
N ILE A 784 -33.12 -16.47 -46.09
CA ILE A 784 -32.43 -17.66 -46.58
C ILE A 784 -33.29 -18.43 -47.60
N ALA A 785 -34.34 -17.86 -48.14
CA ALA A 785 -35.33 -18.52 -49.00
C ALA A 785 -34.68 -19.27 -50.17
N GLU A 786 -33.70 -18.65 -50.85
CA GLU A 786 -32.98 -19.24 -51.99
C GLU A 786 -32.10 -20.44 -51.58
N LYS A 787 -31.80 -20.60 -50.30
CA LYS A 787 -30.94 -21.65 -49.74
C LYS A 787 -31.74 -22.77 -49.07
N LEU A 788 -33.05 -22.62 -48.97
CA LEU A 788 -33.98 -23.63 -48.43
C LEU A 788 -34.40 -24.58 -49.56
N THR A 789 -33.61 -25.62 -49.80
CA THR A 789 -33.82 -26.58 -50.89
C THR A 789 -34.43 -27.92 -50.44
N GLY A 790 -34.55 -28.15 -49.13
CA GLY A 790 -35.08 -29.38 -48.53
C GLY A 790 -36.36 -29.17 -47.72
N ASN A 791 -36.94 -30.26 -47.23
CA ASN A 791 -38.08 -30.18 -46.34
C ASN A 791 -37.65 -29.74 -44.94
N ILE A 792 -38.30 -28.70 -44.41
CA ILE A 792 -38.02 -28.19 -43.04
C ILE A 792 -38.56 -29.20 -42.06
N VAL A 793 -37.65 -29.72 -41.20
CA VAL A 793 -37.92 -30.72 -40.18
C VAL A 793 -38.11 -30.05 -38.78
N LYS A 794 -37.36 -28.97 -38.52
CA LYS A 794 -37.41 -28.29 -37.24
C LYS A 794 -36.96 -26.82 -37.37
N GLU A 795 -37.66 -25.98 -36.65
CA GLU A 795 -37.37 -24.54 -36.55
C GLU A 795 -36.96 -24.21 -35.11
N ILE A 796 -35.77 -23.71 -34.91
CA ILE A 796 -35.23 -23.39 -33.60
C ILE A 796 -34.95 -21.89 -33.54
N TYR A 797 -35.57 -21.22 -32.61
CA TYR A 797 -35.27 -19.83 -32.26
C TYR A 797 -34.77 -19.77 -30.82
N VAL A 798 -33.57 -19.27 -30.62
CA VAL A 798 -33.06 -18.90 -29.30
C VAL A 798 -33.13 -17.39 -29.23
N PRO A 799 -34.01 -16.84 -28.37
CA PRO A 799 -34.27 -15.38 -28.29
C PRO A 799 -32.98 -14.58 -28.22
N LYS A 800 -32.90 -13.56 -29.09
CA LYS A 800 -31.75 -12.63 -29.16
C LYS A 800 -30.40 -13.28 -29.50
N LYS A 801 -30.36 -14.55 -29.93
CA LYS A 801 -29.11 -15.23 -30.23
C LYS A 801 -28.99 -15.83 -31.61
N ILE A 802 -29.96 -16.64 -32.02
CA ILE A 802 -29.84 -17.40 -33.27
C ILE A 802 -31.18 -17.95 -33.74
N ILE A 803 -31.31 -18.04 -35.08
CA ILE A 803 -32.34 -18.82 -35.74
C ILE A 803 -31.66 -19.97 -36.48
N ASN A 804 -32.10 -21.22 -36.25
CA ASN A 804 -31.57 -22.36 -36.94
C ASN A 804 -32.72 -23.19 -37.58
N ILE A 805 -32.73 -23.26 -38.90
CA ILE A 805 -33.68 -24.03 -39.70
C ILE A 805 -33.02 -25.40 -40.03
N VAL A 806 -33.62 -26.47 -39.57
CA VAL A 806 -33.16 -27.81 -39.85
C VAL A 806 -33.98 -28.37 -41.04
N GLN A 807 -33.30 -28.67 -42.10
CA GLN A 807 -33.89 -29.26 -43.31
C GLN A 807 -33.26 -30.59 -43.68
N LYS A 808 -34.05 -31.46 -44.32
CA LYS A 808 -33.58 -32.74 -44.90
C LYS A 808 -33.82 -32.73 -46.42
#